data_15f615c8be4bc4c3eea55f36d54305af
#
_entry.id   15f615c8be4bc4c3eea55f36d54305af
#
_cell.length_a   1.000
_cell.length_b   1.000
_cell.length_c   1.000
_cell.angle_alpha   90.00
_cell.angle_beta   90.00
_cell.angle_gamma   90.00
#
_symmetry.space_group_name_H-M   'P 1'
#
loop_
_entity.id
_entity.type
_entity.pdbx_description
1 polymer ?
#
loop_
_entity_poly.entity_id
_entity_poly.type
_entity_poly.pdbx_seq_one_letter_code
_entity_poly.pdbx_strand_id
1 'polypeptide(L)'
;MPICTRCSCYKNEFGVNCVPYSGNPNAEVYFLGEMAGRNEAATSVTTPSHFIGSAGTILDELLPHANLTRADIAIANAHRCYKYGNATPTQKEMDLCFIHTIMELSKIQPKMVVAMGESALYQLTGKTGISGYRGKLIYSQKIGYNVFPVYHPMASGYDAKKKEILIEDFKKIPKLINSKPEPEAHFSYIEVDTIKKFNIAYNTLITSDRFYFDTETTGKDPFKDKLRTLQMGNGEVIYVVGSDILYDTRIRGKLIDLFTKLEMNGQNFSFDVKFLYTTFGIFPEHWGHDSLLAEFVLSGVLNNDLRTLTSLYNRKYYGYDDYVIAKGGAHKVYNTKELYQYGADDVGVLYTIKKKQRKMLIKNKQLWLLENITIPCDKALTRMSLHGVRYDLKELNRLDKEYKRNAEIALASIQELDSIKTYEKKFRKRFNPRSTVAVHWLLLEHYKLPVIKTVKKSDRPSIGSAEMETYAGSKYKNPYCKRMSNYRSLQGIRANFLSGVVVKLDDGIAHTNYALHIAASGRPASSNPNLQNIPPNLRSIIIPREGRRLLHADLGQIEVRMAAVIYHDQGLIDICNKTGYDFHSMIASKIYGYDYESFIEKINAGDEKFSILRKNAKGITFGVLYQEQAAGLAYELGVTQKKAQEFIDDFYFQFPGLAKGIADIKKFIIENGYADSYFGFRRRWKHHTENDTETLREGVNHPIQSTAWNLMQLILIQVDEMLRDKESKLILQTYDDLVIDTVREEEEEVAYNVKSIMENVNKPFDVLNEVAVVTDVEIGNNLRDLKKYL
;
A
#
# COMPACT_ATOMS: atom_id res chain seq x y z
N MET A 1 -32.85 33.82 -7.50
CA MET A 1 -32.94 32.59 -8.30
C MET A 1 -34.00 31.68 -7.64
N PRO A 2 -34.74 30.86 -8.43
CA PRO A 2 -35.60 29.87 -7.83
C PRO A 2 -34.77 28.92 -6.92
N ILE A 3 -35.38 28.49 -5.80
CA ILE A 3 -34.76 27.58 -4.88
C ILE A 3 -34.37 26.31 -5.59
N CYS A 4 -33.05 25.97 -5.58
CA CYS A 4 -32.57 24.73 -6.17
C CYS A 4 -32.89 23.57 -5.24
N THR A 5 -33.67 22.59 -5.72
CA THR A 5 -34.05 21.39 -4.94
C THR A 5 -33.42 20.10 -5.49
N ARG A 6 -32.38 20.21 -6.32
CA ARG A 6 -31.79 19.07 -7.06
C ARG A 6 -31.04 18.07 -6.18
N CYS A 7 -30.50 18.49 -5.03
CA CYS A 7 -29.81 17.63 -4.08
C CYS A 7 -30.28 17.89 -2.64
N SER A 8 -29.94 17.03 -1.70
CA SER A 8 -30.33 17.17 -0.27
C SER A 8 -29.69 18.37 0.43
N CYS A 9 -28.63 18.96 -0.16
CA CYS A 9 -27.88 20.06 0.44
C CYS A 9 -28.59 21.44 0.36
N TYR A 10 -29.73 21.54 -0.36
CA TYR A 10 -30.46 22.81 -0.47
C TYR A 10 -31.10 23.26 0.85
N LYS A 11 -31.36 22.32 1.76
CA LYS A 11 -31.79 22.58 3.13
C LYS A 11 -30.62 22.45 4.07
N ASN A 12 -30.04 23.52 4.50
CA ASN A 12 -28.97 23.54 5.49
C ASN A 12 -29.35 24.47 6.66
N GLU A 13 -28.45 24.61 7.64
CA GLU A 13 -28.69 25.41 8.86
C GLU A 13 -28.96 26.91 8.57
N PHE A 14 -28.69 27.42 7.39
CA PHE A 14 -28.92 28.81 6.96
C PHE A 14 -30.17 29.01 6.12
N GLY A 15 -30.95 27.98 5.89
CA GLY A 15 -32.31 28.03 5.28
C GLY A 15 -32.31 27.99 3.74
N VAL A 16 -31.63 28.85 3.02
CA VAL A 16 -31.62 28.91 1.53
C VAL A 16 -30.21 28.84 0.96
N ASN A 17 -30.06 28.16 -0.29
CA ASN A 17 -28.74 27.73 -0.29
C ASN A 17 -28.05 27.38 -1.56
N CYS A 18 -28.47 27.95 -2.63
CA CYS A 18 -27.72 27.96 -3.88
C CYS A 18 -27.06 29.34 -4.03
N VAL A 19 -25.78 29.44 -3.68
CA VAL A 19 -24.99 30.69 -3.81
C VAL A 19 -24.62 30.89 -5.27
N PRO A 20 -25.16 31.92 -6.00
CA PRO A 20 -24.80 32.19 -7.38
C PRO A 20 -23.41 32.82 -7.47
N TYR A 21 -22.81 32.91 -8.65
CA TYR A 21 -21.53 33.59 -8.82
C TYR A 21 -21.53 35.02 -8.27
N SER A 22 -20.36 35.52 -7.89
CA SER A 22 -20.12 36.91 -7.52
C SER A 22 -19.00 37.52 -8.38
N GLY A 23 -18.90 38.83 -8.38
CA GLY A 23 -17.89 39.60 -9.11
C GLY A 23 -18.39 40.13 -10.49
N ASN A 24 -17.46 40.33 -11.41
CA ASN A 24 -17.71 41.02 -12.67
C ASN A 24 -18.53 40.15 -13.65
N PRO A 25 -19.72 40.62 -14.12
CA PRO A 25 -20.53 39.89 -15.10
C PRO A 25 -19.92 39.83 -16.50
N ASN A 26 -18.91 40.66 -16.79
CA ASN A 26 -18.16 40.71 -18.06
C ASN A 26 -16.71 40.27 -17.87
N ALA A 27 -16.44 39.41 -16.88
CA ALA A 27 -15.09 38.96 -16.59
C ALA A 27 -14.49 38.11 -17.73
N GLU A 28 -13.25 38.41 -18.10
CA GLU A 28 -12.50 37.57 -19.03
C GLU A 28 -12.05 36.25 -18.39
N VAL A 29 -11.96 36.20 -17.04
CA VAL A 29 -11.55 35.02 -16.30
C VAL A 29 -12.60 34.67 -15.27
N TYR A 30 -13.08 33.42 -15.34
CA TYR A 30 -14.02 32.87 -14.38
C TYR A 30 -13.30 31.88 -13.45
N PHE A 31 -13.37 32.09 -12.14
CA PHE A 31 -12.77 31.24 -11.12
C PHE A 31 -13.83 30.29 -10.54
N LEU A 32 -13.54 29.00 -10.53
CA LEU A 32 -14.41 27.99 -9.91
C LEU A 32 -13.67 27.29 -8.76
N GLY A 33 -14.22 27.40 -7.54
CA GLY A 33 -13.75 26.70 -6.34
C GLY A 33 -14.46 25.38 -6.08
N GLU A 34 -14.34 24.87 -4.85
CA GLU A 34 -14.89 23.57 -4.48
C GLU A 34 -16.35 23.64 -4.06
N MET A 35 -16.62 24.35 -2.96
CA MET A 35 -17.94 24.38 -2.31
C MET A 35 -18.14 25.66 -1.53
N ALA A 36 -19.39 26.14 -1.46
CA ALA A 36 -19.73 27.26 -0.60
C ALA A 36 -19.40 26.96 0.86
N GLY A 37 -18.55 27.77 1.47
CA GLY A 37 -18.18 27.68 2.86
C GLY A 37 -19.30 28.16 3.81
N ARG A 38 -19.14 27.91 5.10
CA ARG A 38 -20.13 28.32 6.11
C ARG A 38 -20.42 29.81 6.08
N ASN A 39 -19.37 30.64 6.03
CA ASN A 39 -19.51 32.11 6.00
C ASN A 39 -20.18 32.60 4.71
N GLU A 40 -19.86 31.99 3.57
CA GLU A 40 -20.45 32.29 2.27
C GLU A 40 -21.93 31.97 2.24
N ALA A 41 -22.35 30.83 2.80
CA ALA A 41 -23.73 30.44 2.91
C ALA A 41 -24.54 31.37 3.84
N ALA A 42 -23.95 31.81 4.95
CA ALA A 42 -24.58 32.71 5.92
C ALA A 42 -24.79 34.11 5.33
N THR A 43 -23.83 34.65 4.56
CA THR A 43 -23.93 35.99 3.97
C THR A 43 -24.69 36.06 2.65
N SER A 44 -24.84 34.97 1.94
CA SER A 44 -25.47 34.93 0.61
C SER A 44 -26.98 35.20 0.62
N VAL A 45 -27.60 35.29 1.79
CA VAL A 45 -29.03 35.67 1.93
C VAL A 45 -29.29 37.06 1.41
N THR A 46 -28.30 37.96 1.51
CA THR A 46 -28.43 39.38 1.11
C THR A 46 -27.60 39.73 -0.09
N THR A 47 -26.39 39.23 -0.19
CA THR A 47 -25.45 39.53 -1.30
C THR A 47 -24.57 38.30 -1.58
N PRO A 48 -24.60 37.76 -2.83
CA PRO A 48 -23.72 36.66 -3.21
C PRO A 48 -22.26 37.01 -3.00
N SER A 49 -21.56 36.24 -2.19
CA SER A 49 -20.14 36.43 -1.90
C SER A 49 -19.44 35.10 -1.85
N HIS A 50 -18.29 34.99 -2.52
CA HIS A 50 -17.46 33.81 -2.56
C HIS A 50 -16.06 34.10 -2.03
N PHE A 51 -15.43 33.10 -1.40
CA PHE A 51 -14.08 33.24 -0.89
C PHE A 51 -13.93 34.40 0.11
N ILE A 52 -14.80 34.46 1.12
CA ILE A 52 -14.77 35.49 2.17
C ILE A 52 -14.12 35.02 3.49
N GLY A 53 -13.67 33.77 3.55
CA GLY A 53 -12.90 33.20 4.67
C GLY A 53 -11.41 33.08 4.34
N SER A 54 -10.69 32.21 5.07
CA SER A 54 -9.23 32.02 4.94
C SER A 54 -8.79 31.70 3.50
N ALA A 55 -9.59 30.94 2.76
CA ALA A 55 -9.33 30.68 1.34
C ALA A 55 -9.38 31.96 0.49
N GLY A 56 -10.25 32.90 0.87
CA GLY A 56 -10.39 34.18 0.21
C GLY A 56 -9.20 35.11 0.47
N THR A 57 -8.73 35.19 1.70
CA THR A 57 -7.53 35.95 2.04
C THR A 57 -6.33 35.49 1.21
N ILE A 58 -6.15 34.17 1.08
CA ILE A 58 -5.07 33.62 0.25
C ILE A 58 -5.29 33.94 -1.24
N LEU A 59 -6.52 33.84 -1.73
CA LEU A 59 -6.84 34.21 -3.11
C LEU A 59 -6.52 35.68 -3.39
N ASP A 60 -6.85 36.58 -2.45
CA ASP A 60 -6.55 38.02 -2.56
C ASP A 60 -5.03 38.31 -2.60
N GLU A 61 -4.24 37.51 -1.89
CA GLU A 61 -2.77 37.55 -2.02
C GLU A 61 -2.26 37.04 -3.37
N LEU A 62 -2.99 36.12 -4.02
CA LEU A 62 -2.58 35.50 -5.29
C LEU A 62 -2.98 36.31 -6.52
N LEU A 63 -4.14 36.98 -6.51
CA LEU A 63 -4.68 37.74 -7.66
C LEU A 63 -3.70 38.78 -8.23
N PRO A 64 -2.95 39.57 -7.44
CA PRO A 64 -1.97 40.51 -7.95
C PRO A 64 -0.87 39.86 -8.81
N HIS A 65 -0.49 38.60 -8.53
CA HIS A 65 0.47 37.86 -9.35
C HIS A 65 -0.06 37.53 -10.75
N ALA A 66 -1.38 37.53 -10.92
CA ALA A 66 -2.04 37.40 -12.20
C ALA A 66 -2.42 38.75 -12.86
N ASN A 67 -1.98 39.89 -12.30
CA ASN A 67 -2.41 41.22 -12.65
C ASN A 67 -3.94 41.39 -12.60
N LEU A 68 -4.61 40.78 -11.63
CA LEU A 68 -6.06 40.78 -11.45
C LEU A 68 -6.41 41.27 -10.04
N THR A 69 -7.64 41.81 -9.93
CA THR A 69 -8.29 42.12 -8.65
C THR A 69 -9.65 41.41 -8.58
N ARG A 70 -10.35 41.51 -7.44
CA ARG A 70 -11.72 40.97 -7.34
C ARG A 70 -12.70 41.60 -8.32
N ALA A 71 -12.46 42.83 -8.76
CA ALA A 71 -13.30 43.54 -9.71
C ALA A 71 -13.14 43.02 -11.17
N ASP A 72 -12.05 42.34 -11.44
CA ASP A 72 -11.75 41.83 -12.80
C ASP A 72 -12.28 40.41 -13.05
N ILE A 73 -12.70 39.71 -12.01
CA ILE A 73 -13.04 38.28 -12.06
C ILE A 73 -14.52 38.01 -11.74
N ALA A 74 -15.04 36.94 -12.30
CA ALA A 74 -16.24 36.27 -11.78
C ALA A 74 -15.81 35.01 -11.02
N ILE A 75 -16.46 34.71 -9.87
CA ILE A 75 -16.08 33.63 -9.01
C ILE A 75 -17.28 32.86 -8.46
N ALA A 76 -17.17 31.57 -8.41
CA ALA A 76 -18.18 30.67 -7.87
C ALA A 76 -17.56 29.37 -7.32
N ASN A 77 -18.40 28.44 -6.90
CA ASN A 77 -18.00 27.12 -6.43
C ASN A 77 -18.66 26.00 -7.25
N ALA A 78 -18.02 24.86 -7.43
CA ALA A 78 -18.56 23.69 -8.13
C ALA A 78 -19.82 23.14 -7.44
N HIS A 79 -19.86 23.18 -6.11
CA HIS A 79 -21.07 22.90 -5.35
C HIS A 79 -21.58 24.17 -4.68
N ARG A 80 -22.82 24.56 -5.00
CA ARG A 80 -23.39 25.86 -4.65
C ARG A 80 -23.92 25.98 -3.23
N CYS A 81 -24.08 24.87 -2.54
CA CYS A 81 -24.66 24.81 -1.21
C CYS A 81 -23.61 24.44 -0.17
N TYR A 82 -23.79 24.96 1.05
CA TYR A 82 -22.97 24.55 2.18
C TYR A 82 -23.31 23.12 2.62
N LYS A 83 -22.33 22.35 2.99
CA LYS A 83 -22.47 21.04 3.64
C LYS A 83 -21.93 21.10 5.06
N TYR A 84 -22.67 20.51 5.99
CA TYR A 84 -22.29 20.49 7.41
C TYR A 84 -20.85 19.97 7.59
N GLY A 85 -20.07 20.65 8.42
CA GLY A 85 -18.66 20.33 8.67
C GLY A 85 -17.72 20.58 7.50
N ASN A 86 -18.13 21.33 6.47
CA ASN A 86 -17.35 21.54 5.21
C ASN A 86 -16.96 20.21 4.53
N ALA A 87 -17.84 19.20 4.60
CA ALA A 87 -17.60 17.91 3.96
C ALA A 87 -17.49 18.04 2.43
N THR A 88 -16.44 17.51 1.83
CA THR A 88 -16.21 17.55 0.37
C THR A 88 -17.43 17.04 -0.41
N PRO A 89 -17.89 17.75 -1.45
CA PRO A 89 -19.03 17.31 -2.25
C PRO A 89 -18.69 16.02 -3.01
N THR A 90 -19.67 15.14 -3.12
CA THR A 90 -19.58 13.95 -3.96
C THR A 90 -19.67 14.30 -5.44
N GLN A 91 -19.14 13.44 -6.31
CA GLN A 91 -19.24 13.61 -7.77
C GLN A 91 -20.72 13.80 -8.21
N LYS A 92 -21.64 12.98 -7.65
CA LYS A 92 -23.07 13.08 -7.93
C LYS A 92 -23.64 14.44 -7.55
N GLU A 93 -23.25 15.02 -6.43
CA GLU A 93 -23.70 16.36 -6.01
C GLU A 93 -23.14 17.45 -6.93
N MET A 94 -21.87 17.31 -7.35
CA MET A 94 -21.25 18.22 -8.31
C MET A 94 -21.92 18.16 -9.69
N ASP A 95 -22.27 16.97 -10.17
CA ASP A 95 -22.99 16.78 -11.44
C ASP A 95 -24.40 17.40 -11.40
N LEU A 96 -25.09 17.28 -10.27
CA LEU A 96 -26.37 17.95 -10.07
C LEU A 96 -26.27 19.49 -10.05
N CYS A 97 -25.15 20.02 -9.54
CA CYS A 97 -24.85 21.45 -9.51
C CYS A 97 -24.31 22.00 -10.84
N PHE A 98 -23.88 21.17 -11.77
CA PHE A 98 -23.21 21.55 -13.03
C PHE A 98 -24.04 22.50 -13.90
N ILE A 99 -25.36 22.35 -13.85
CA ILE A 99 -26.27 23.24 -14.61
C ILE A 99 -26.07 24.73 -14.25
N HIS A 100 -25.82 25.05 -12.99
CA HIS A 100 -25.58 26.42 -12.55
C HIS A 100 -24.29 26.97 -13.18
N THR A 101 -23.22 26.15 -13.22
CA THR A 101 -21.95 26.52 -13.83
C THR A 101 -22.14 26.81 -15.34
N ILE A 102 -22.88 25.95 -16.07
CA ILE A 102 -23.15 26.15 -17.48
C ILE A 102 -23.97 27.43 -17.75
N MET A 103 -25.01 27.69 -16.95
CA MET A 103 -25.82 28.92 -17.09
C MET A 103 -24.98 30.19 -16.83
N GLU A 104 -24.07 30.14 -15.85
CA GLU A 104 -23.19 31.27 -15.58
C GLU A 104 -22.14 31.48 -16.66
N LEU A 105 -21.49 30.42 -17.13
CA LEU A 105 -20.55 30.50 -18.26
C LEU A 105 -21.20 31.00 -19.53
N SER A 106 -22.45 30.60 -19.85
CA SER A 106 -23.19 31.11 -21.00
C SER A 106 -23.52 32.59 -20.87
N LYS A 107 -23.71 33.08 -19.64
CA LYS A 107 -24.02 34.52 -19.40
C LYS A 107 -22.76 35.39 -19.44
N ILE A 108 -21.66 34.93 -18.78
CA ILE A 108 -20.42 35.71 -18.60
C ILE A 108 -19.54 35.64 -19.85
N GLN A 109 -19.52 34.49 -20.53
CA GLN A 109 -18.70 34.18 -21.71
C GLN A 109 -17.20 34.49 -21.52
N PRO A 110 -16.57 33.94 -20.45
CA PRO A 110 -15.16 34.20 -20.13
C PRO A 110 -14.25 33.61 -21.22
N LYS A 111 -13.07 34.21 -21.42
CA LYS A 111 -12.03 33.66 -22.29
C LYS A 111 -11.37 32.42 -21.72
N MET A 112 -11.30 32.33 -20.38
CA MET A 112 -10.68 31.22 -19.63
C MET A 112 -11.39 30.96 -18.31
N VAL A 113 -11.46 29.69 -17.92
CA VAL A 113 -11.96 29.25 -16.61
C VAL A 113 -10.79 28.73 -15.75
N VAL A 114 -10.60 29.30 -14.57
CA VAL A 114 -9.59 28.81 -13.60
C VAL A 114 -10.25 27.80 -12.65
N ALA A 115 -9.81 26.56 -12.71
CA ALA A 115 -10.28 25.47 -11.83
C ALA A 115 -9.42 25.41 -10.56
N MET A 116 -9.95 25.86 -9.42
CA MET A 116 -9.26 25.84 -8.13
C MET A 116 -9.57 24.55 -7.36
N GLY A 117 -8.66 23.57 -7.45
CA GLY A 117 -8.77 22.29 -6.76
C GLY A 117 -9.44 21.16 -7.53
N GLU A 118 -9.52 20.01 -6.90
CA GLU A 118 -9.99 18.75 -7.51
C GLU A 118 -11.43 18.78 -7.95
N SER A 119 -12.31 19.31 -7.10
CA SER A 119 -13.77 19.40 -7.37
C SER A 119 -14.09 20.27 -8.58
N ALA A 120 -13.41 21.40 -8.71
CA ALA A 120 -13.57 22.31 -9.86
C ALA A 120 -13.02 21.66 -11.14
N LEU A 121 -11.85 21.04 -11.09
CA LEU A 121 -11.28 20.30 -12.22
C LEU A 121 -12.26 19.23 -12.72
N TYR A 122 -12.76 18.38 -11.81
CA TYR A 122 -13.72 17.33 -12.16
C TYR A 122 -14.98 17.90 -12.81
N GLN A 123 -15.59 18.89 -12.18
CA GLN A 123 -16.85 19.44 -12.69
C GLN A 123 -16.70 20.04 -14.09
N LEU A 124 -15.61 20.76 -14.34
CA LEU A 124 -15.37 21.46 -15.62
C LEU A 124 -14.90 20.52 -16.74
N THR A 125 -14.14 19.47 -16.41
CA THR A 125 -13.45 18.67 -17.44
C THR A 125 -13.77 17.18 -17.38
N GLY A 126 -14.30 16.65 -16.28
CA GLY A 126 -14.41 15.23 -16.00
C GLY A 126 -13.10 14.58 -15.54
N LYS A 127 -11.98 15.32 -15.58
CA LYS A 127 -10.65 14.82 -15.21
C LYS A 127 -10.42 14.88 -13.69
N THR A 128 -9.56 14.03 -13.18
CA THR A 128 -9.13 13.97 -11.77
C THR A 128 -7.61 13.99 -11.67
N GLY A 129 -7.07 14.36 -10.49
CA GLY A 129 -5.63 14.46 -10.30
C GLY A 129 -5.08 15.87 -10.53
N ILE A 130 -5.58 16.84 -9.77
CA ILE A 130 -5.20 18.28 -9.88
C ILE A 130 -3.68 18.49 -9.89
N SER A 131 -2.90 17.68 -9.15
CA SER A 131 -1.45 17.83 -9.09
C SER A 131 -0.75 17.66 -10.44
N GLY A 132 -1.30 16.83 -11.32
CA GLY A 132 -0.77 16.60 -12.66
C GLY A 132 -1.23 17.64 -13.68
N TYR A 133 -2.48 18.09 -13.58
CA TYR A 133 -3.06 19.07 -14.52
C TYR A 133 -2.74 20.52 -14.19
N ARG A 134 -2.46 20.85 -12.90
CA ARG A 134 -2.23 22.26 -12.52
C ARG A 134 -1.15 22.93 -13.39
N GLY A 135 -1.40 24.20 -13.71
CA GLY A 135 -0.49 25.03 -14.50
C GLY A 135 -0.36 24.66 -15.98
N LYS A 136 -1.24 23.76 -16.49
CA LYS A 136 -1.46 23.48 -17.93
C LYS A 136 -2.79 24.09 -18.36
N LEU A 137 -2.85 24.67 -19.56
CA LEU A 137 -4.10 25.10 -20.18
C LEU A 137 -4.69 23.89 -20.91
N ILE A 138 -5.95 23.53 -20.61
CA ILE A 138 -6.66 22.38 -21.19
C ILE A 138 -7.94 22.89 -21.88
N TYR A 139 -8.29 22.39 -23.06
CA TYR A 139 -9.60 22.61 -23.62
C TYR A 139 -10.58 21.57 -23.08
N SER A 140 -11.67 22.05 -22.48
CA SER A 140 -12.73 21.16 -22.01
C SER A 140 -13.83 21.04 -23.02
N GLN A 141 -13.99 19.87 -23.63
CA GLN A 141 -15.13 19.57 -24.50
C GLN A 141 -16.45 19.60 -23.72
N LYS A 142 -16.45 19.35 -22.44
CA LYS A 142 -17.63 19.30 -21.56
C LYS A 142 -18.31 20.67 -21.45
N ILE A 143 -17.55 21.77 -21.47
CA ILE A 143 -18.04 23.13 -21.29
C ILE A 143 -17.77 24.06 -22.49
N GLY A 144 -16.91 23.65 -23.43
CA GLY A 144 -16.53 24.47 -24.60
C GLY A 144 -15.55 25.60 -24.29
N TYR A 145 -14.83 25.57 -23.20
CA TYR A 145 -13.90 26.60 -22.74
C TYR A 145 -12.50 26.07 -22.43
N ASN A 146 -11.52 26.97 -22.47
CA ASN A 146 -10.19 26.74 -21.93
C ASN A 146 -10.26 26.73 -20.42
N VAL A 147 -9.71 25.68 -19.80
CA VAL A 147 -9.63 25.50 -18.34
C VAL A 147 -8.18 25.53 -17.90
N PHE A 148 -7.87 26.33 -16.90
CA PHE A 148 -6.55 26.41 -16.27
C PHE A 148 -6.62 25.89 -14.82
N PRO A 149 -6.23 24.65 -14.56
CA PRO A 149 -6.25 24.07 -13.22
C PRO A 149 -5.13 24.62 -12.35
N VAL A 150 -5.47 24.96 -11.09
CA VAL A 150 -4.53 25.35 -10.03
C VAL A 150 -4.91 24.65 -8.73
N TYR A 151 -3.98 24.56 -7.76
CA TYR A 151 -4.36 24.09 -6.43
C TYR A 151 -5.43 24.99 -5.81
N HIS A 152 -6.26 24.42 -4.94
CA HIS A 152 -7.18 25.23 -4.13
C HIS A 152 -6.37 26.14 -3.20
N PRO A 153 -6.72 27.42 -3.00
CA PRO A 153 -5.96 28.34 -2.14
C PRO A 153 -5.66 27.78 -0.75
N MET A 154 -6.61 27.10 -0.11
CA MET A 154 -6.39 26.45 1.19
C MET A 154 -5.28 25.40 1.21
N ALA A 155 -4.89 24.84 0.08
CA ALA A 155 -3.78 23.90 0.03
C ALA A 155 -2.44 24.54 0.43
N SER A 156 -2.30 25.84 0.27
CA SER A 156 -1.12 26.63 0.69
C SER A 156 -1.08 26.91 2.19
N GLY A 157 -2.23 26.89 2.86
CA GLY A 157 -2.32 27.05 4.32
C GLY A 157 -1.73 25.87 5.10
N TYR A 158 -1.59 24.72 4.45
CA TYR A 158 -1.05 23.50 5.04
C TYR A 158 0.34 23.10 4.50
N ASP A 159 0.83 23.79 3.45
CA ASP A 159 2.08 23.42 2.77
C ASP A 159 2.69 24.65 2.07
N ALA A 160 3.77 25.20 2.65
CA ALA A 160 4.45 26.39 2.12
C ALA A 160 4.94 26.20 0.66
N LYS A 161 5.37 24.98 0.26
CA LYS A 161 5.76 24.69 -1.13
C LYS A 161 4.58 24.86 -2.09
N LYS A 162 3.37 24.58 -1.66
CA LYS A 162 2.18 24.80 -2.49
C LYS A 162 1.85 26.27 -2.68
N LYS A 163 2.24 27.14 -1.72
CA LYS A 163 2.09 28.60 -1.88
C LYS A 163 2.98 29.10 -3.02
N GLU A 164 4.26 28.71 -3.04
CA GLU A 164 5.20 29.07 -4.11
C GLU A 164 4.68 28.59 -5.47
N ILE A 165 4.20 27.37 -5.52
CA ILE A 165 3.62 26.75 -6.73
C ILE A 165 2.39 27.53 -7.21
N LEU A 166 1.48 27.93 -6.33
CA LEU A 166 0.31 28.74 -6.67
C LEU A 166 0.71 30.09 -7.23
N ILE A 167 1.68 30.78 -6.63
CA ILE A 167 2.21 32.04 -7.13
C ILE A 167 2.72 31.86 -8.57
N GLU A 168 3.51 30.81 -8.82
CA GLU A 168 4.03 30.55 -10.17
C GLU A 168 2.92 30.21 -11.18
N ASP A 169 1.87 29.52 -10.76
CA ASP A 169 0.73 29.24 -11.65
C ASP A 169 -0.07 30.53 -11.92
N PHE A 170 -0.32 31.36 -10.92
CA PHE A 170 -1.03 32.64 -11.12
C PHE A 170 -0.27 33.60 -12.06
N LYS A 171 1.06 33.67 -11.99
CA LYS A 171 1.90 34.45 -12.94
C LYS A 171 1.70 34.05 -14.42
N LYS A 172 1.21 32.83 -14.69
CA LYS A 172 0.96 32.36 -16.05
C LYS A 172 -0.39 32.87 -16.63
N ILE A 173 -1.36 33.17 -15.76
CA ILE A 173 -2.73 33.51 -16.16
C ILE A 173 -2.77 34.62 -17.25
N PRO A 174 -2.06 35.76 -17.10
CA PRO A 174 -2.15 36.84 -18.12
C PRO A 174 -1.70 36.41 -19.52
N LYS A 175 -0.73 35.48 -19.59
CA LYS A 175 -0.25 34.96 -20.88
C LYS A 175 -1.20 33.93 -21.49
N LEU A 176 -1.93 33.19 -20.61
CA LEU A 176 -2.78 32.07 -21.04
C LEU A 176 -4.18 32.46 -21.45
N ILE A 177 -4.70 33.63 -21.06
CA ILE A 177 -6.06 34.09 -21.34
C ILE A 177 -6.36 34.04 -22.88
N ASN A 178 -5.40 34.43 -23.73
CA ASN A 178 -5.51 34.45 -25.15
C ASN A 178 -4.75 33.29 -25.86
N SER A 179 -4.26 32.34 -25.11
CA SER A 179 -3.49 31.20 -25.65
C SER A 179 -4.42 30.04 -26.04
N LYS A 180 -3.95 29.22 -26.99
CA LYS A 180 -4.58 27.94 -27.30
C LYS A 180 -3.95 26.86 -26.41
N PRO A 181 -4.73 25.87 -25.92
CA PRO A 181 -4.18 24.71 -25.20
C PRO A 181 -3.20 23.93 -26.09
N GLU A 182 -2.13 23.44 -25.51
CA GLU A 182 -1.29 22.47 -26.20
C GLU A 182 -2.06 21.17 -26.39
N PRO A 183 -1.93 20.47 -27.53
CA PRO A 183 -2.51 19.13 -27.70
C PRO A 183 -1.93 18.17 -26.67
N GLU A 184 -2.67 17.12 -26.35
CA GLU A 184 -2.15 16.04 -25.50
C GLU A 184 -0.89 15.46 -26.14
N ALA A 185 0.17 15.33 -25.34
CA ALA A 185 1.45 14.83 -25.81
C ALA A 185 1.43 13.30 -25.79
N HIS A 186 1.76 12.70 -26.93
CA HIS A 186 1.93 11.26 -27.08
C HIS A 186 3.31 10.94 -27.65
N PHE A 187 3.79 9.74 -27.39
CA PHE A 187 5.01 9.23 -28.02
C PHE A 187 4.67 8.61 -29.38
N SER A 188 5.53 8.85 -30.36
CA SER A 188 5.47 8.13 -31.63
C SER A 188 5.92 6.67 -31.45
N TYR A 189 5.27 5.75 -32.14
CA TYR A 189 5.63 4.34 -32.11
C TYR A 189 5.62 3.72 -33.52
N ILE A 190 6.27 2.58 -33.65
CA ILE A 190 6.25 1.75 -34.86
C ILE A 190 5.41 0.51 -34.55
N GLU A 191 4.30 0.38 -35.27
CA GLU A 191 3.48 -0.82 -35.22
C GLU A 191 4.18 -2.00 -35.88
N VAL A 192 4.34 -3.09 -35.16
CA VAL A 192 4.99 -4.34 -35.61
C VAL A 192 3.88 -5.32 -36.02
N ASP A 193 3.44 -5.24 -37.25
CA ASP A 193 2.38 -6.02 -37.87
C ASP A 193 2.88 -7.15 -38.80
N THR A 194 4.20 -7.27 -38.95
CA THR A 194 4.85 -8.29 -39.78
C THR A 194 6.14 -8.80 -39.14
N ILE A 195 6.53 -10.04 -39.46
CA ILE A 195 7.81 -10.61 -39.05
C ILE A 195 8.99 -9.77 -39.53
N LYS A 196 8.90 -9.16 -40.70
CA LYS A 196 9.95 -8.24 -41.23
C LYS A 196 10.15 -7.05 -40.28
N LYS A 197 9.05 -6.41 -39.85
CA LYS A 197 9.12 -5.30 -38.89
C LYS A 197 9.62 -5.77 -37.52
N PHE A 198 9.21 -6.97 -37.07
CA PHE A 198 9.74 -7.55 -35.84
C PHE A 198 11.26 -7.77 -35.91
N ASN A 199 11.79 -8.26 -37.04
CA ASN A 199 13.22 -8.43 -37.23
C ASN A 199 13.97 -7.07 -37.19
N ILE A 200 13.39 -6.01 -37.73
CA ILE A 200 13.97 -4.66 -37.61
C ILE A 200 13.96 -4.22 -36.15
N ALA A 201 12.86 -4.36 -35.43
CA ALA A 201 12.78 -4.03 -34.02
C ALA A 201 13.82 -4.81 -33.18
N TYR A 202 13.91 -6.12 -33.39
CA TYR A 202 14.92 -6.95 -32.74
C TYR A 202 16.35 -6.44 -33.00
N ASN A 203 16.74 -6.23 -34.26
CA ASN A 203 18.11 -5.79 -34.62
C ASN A 203 18.43 -4.41 -34.02
N THR A 204 17.44 -3.53 -33.88
CA THR A 204 17.62 -2.21 -33.27
C THR A 204 17.78 -2.34 -31.74
N LEU A 205 16.96 -3.16 -31.10
CA LEU A 205 16.93 -3.27 -29.66
C LEU A 205 18.12 -4.08 -29.12
N ILE A 206 18.50 -5.19 -29.77
CA ILE A 206 19.55 -6.09 -29.26
C ILE A 206 20.93 -5.43 -29.21
N THR A 207 21.15 -4.37 -29.98
CA THR A 207 22.39 -3.58 -30.00
C THR A 207 22.33 -2.37 -29.08
N SER A 208 21.20 -2.16 -28.38
CA SER A 208 21.02 -1.00 -27.53
C SER A 208 21.50 -1.29 -26.09
N ASP A 209 22.05 -0.28 -25.43
CA ASP A 209 22.41 -0.29 -24.01
C ASP A 209 21.20 -0.07 -23.07
N ARG A 210 20.01 0.12 -23.67
CA ARG A 210 18.77 0.45 -22.97
C ARG A 210 17.62 -0.38 -23.52
N PHE A 211 16.88 -0.99 -22.63
CA PHE A 211 15.68 -1.75 -22.99
C PHE A 211 14.56 -1.48 -21.98
N TYR A 212 13.47 -0.92 -22.49
CA TYR A 212 12.23 -0.64 -21.74
C TYR A 212 11.11 -1.47 -22.32
N PHE A 213 10.24 -1.99 -21.46
CA PHE A 213 9.11 -2.76 -21.92
C PHE A 213 7.90 -2.60 -21.00
N ASP A 214 6.74 -2.95 -21.55
CA ASP A 214 5.46 -3.03 -20.87
C ASP A 214 4.56 -4.00 -21.62
N THR A 215 3.51 -4.54 -20.98
CA THR A 215 2.56 -5.48 -21.60
C THR A 215 1.13 -5.09 -21.33
N GLU A 216 0.25 -5.31 -22.33
CA GLU A 216 -1.19 -5.22 -22.16
C GLU A 216 -1.82 -6.61 -22.18
N THR A 217 -2.78 -6.84 -21.29
CA THR A 217 -3.36 -8.16 -21.04
C THR A 217 -4.88 -8.15 -21.07
N THR A 218 -5.50 -9.33 -21.17
CA THR A 218 -6.96 -9.47 -21.09
C THR A 218 -7.51 -9.39 -19.66
N GLY A 219 -6.64 -9.56 -18.65
CA GLY A 219 -6.97 -9.49 -17.24
C GLY A 219 -5.71 -9.51 -16.38
N LYS A 220 -5.81 -9.88 -15.11
CA LYS A 220 -4.71 -9.77 -14.15
C LYS A 220 -4.12 -11.11 -13.68
N ASP A 221 -4.67 -12.23 -14.13
CA ASP A 221 -4.23 -13.56 -13.73
C ASP A 221 -3.36 -14.18 -14.83
N PRO A 222 -2.03 -14.30 -14.66
CA PRO A 222 -1.13 -14.78 -15.71
C PRO A 222 -1.37 -16.25 -16.10
N PHE A 223 -2.08 -17.04 -15.27
CA PHE A 223 -2.41 -18.44 -15.56
C PHE A 223 -3.74 -18.59 -16.32
N LYS A 224 -4.58 -17.57 -16.36
CA LYS A 224 -5.91 -17.58 -16.99
C LYS A 224 -6.06 -16.57 -18.12
N ASP A 225 -5.38 -15.45 -18.01
CA ASP A 225 -5.47 -14.35 -18.97
C ASP A 225 -4.33 -14.43 -20.02
N LYS A 226 -4.47 -13.63 -21.10
CA LYS A 226 -3.55 -13.65 -22.24
C LYS A 226 -2.90 -12.28 -22.45
N LEU A 227 -1.70 -12.29 -23.00
CA LEU A 227 -1.08 -11.10 -23.55
C LEU A 227 -1.85 -10.60 -24.78
N ARG A 228 -2.04 -9.28 -24.87
CA ARG A 228 -2.64 -8.60 -26.02
C ARG A 228 -1.59 -7.88 -26.86
N THR A 229 -0.66 -7.23 -26.19
CA THR A 229 0.42 -6.47 -26.83
C THR A 229 1.68 -6.53 -25.98
N LEU A 230 2.83 -6.37 -26.65
CA LEU A 230 4.12 -6.14 -26.01
C LEU A 230 4.71 -4.86 -26.59
N GLN A 231 5.01 -3.90 -25.75
CA GLN A 231 5.67 -2.66 -26.07
C GLN A 231 7.14 -2.74 -25.69
N MET A 232 8.01 -2.34 -26.58
CA MET A 232 9.46 -2.36 -26.39
C MET A 232 10.10 -1.09 -26.92
N GLY A 233 11.07 -0.54 -26.22
CA GLY A 233 11.78 0.65 -26.65
C GLY A 233 13.16 0.80 -26.04
N ASN A 234 13.98 1.70 -26.59
CA ASN A 234 15.31 2.02 -26.09
C ASN A 234 15.45 3.49 -25.61
N GLY A 235 14.36 4.21 -25.54
CA GLY A 235 14.31 5.64 -25.19
C GLY A 235 14.36 6.57 -26.40
N GLU A 236 14.60 6.05 -27.63
CA GLU A 236 14.58 6.80 -28.89
C GLU A 236 13.45 6.34 -29.80
N VAL A 237 13.23 5.05 -29.90
CA VAL A 237 12.18 4.42 -30.67
C VAL A 237 11.38 3.46 -29.82
N ILE A 238 10.08 3.38 -30.10
CA ILE A 238 9.14 2.47 -29.44
C ILE A 238 8.49 1.58 -30.50
N TYR A 239 8.49 0.28 -30.24
CA TYR A 239 7.85 -0.73 -31.06
C TYR A 239 6.68 -1.34 -30.28
N VAL A 240 5.51 -1.46 -30.93
CA VAL A 240 4.33 -2.11 -30.37
C VAL A 240 4.02 -3.36 -31.17
N VAL A 241 4.11 -4.50 -30.53
CA VAL A 241 3.85 -5.81 -31.13
C VAL A 241 2.43 -6.25 -30.76
N GLY A 242 1.55 -6.40 -31.72
CA GLY A 242 0.18 -6.88 -31.54
C GLY A 242 0.12 -8.40 -31.41
N SER A 243 -1.04 -8.92 -30.97
CA SER A 243 -1.27 -10.36 -30.74
C SER A 243 -0.96 -11.22 -31.95
N ASP A 244 -1.26 -10.76 -33.18
CA ASP A 244 -1.08 -11.55 -34.40
C ASP A 244 0.38 -11.91 -34.68
N ILE A 245 1.31 -11.04 -34.27
CA ILE A 245 2.75 -11.29 -34.40
C ILE A 245 3.30 -11.87 -33.09
N LEU A 246 2.80 -11.44 -31.95
CA LEU A 246 3.29 -11.84 -30.64
C LEU A 246 3.27 -13.38 -30.42
N TYR A 247 2.22 -14.04 -30.93
CA TYR A 247 2.08 -15.50 -30.84
C TYR A 247 2.71 -16.27 -32.03
N ASP A 248 3.37 -15.61 -32.96
CA ASP A 248 4.06 -16.27 -34.07
C ASP A 248 5.33 -16.97 -33.55
N THR A 249 5.42 -18.26 -33.74
CA THR A 249 6.55 -19.09 -33.25
C THR A 249 7.90 -18.64 -33.79
N ARG A 250 7.93 -17.99 -34.96
CA ARG A 250 9.17 -17.49 -35.61
C ARG A 250 9.88 -16.37 -34.86
N ILE A 251 9.16 -15.64 -34.00
CA ILE A 251 9.75 -14.57 -33.19
C ILE A 251 10.25 -15.05 -31.82
N ARG A 252 9.79 -16.23 -31.36
CA ARG A 252 10.04 -16.69 -29.98
C ARG A 252 11.50 -16.71 -29.58
N GLY A 253 12.38 -17.25 -30.44
CA GLY A 253 13.81 -17.29 -30.16
C GLY A 253 14.44 -15.90 -29.99
N LYS A 254 13.98 -14.91 -30.77
CA LYS A 254 14.43 -13.53 -30.68
C LYS A 254 13.87 -12.80 -29.46
N LEU A 255 12.65 -13.13 -29.02
CA LEU A 255 12.11 -12.63 -27.75
C LEU A 255 12.93 -13.18 -26.57
N ILE A 256 13.21 -14.50 -26.57
CA ILE A 256 14.09 -15.08 -25.54
C ILE A 256 15.42 -14.35 -25.49
N ASP A 257 16.04 -14.12 -26.65
CA ASP A 257 17.34 -13.47 -26.78
C ASP A 257 17.33 -12.03 -26.23
N LEU A 258 16.29 -11.23 -26.51
CA LEU A 258 16.13 -9.89 -25.95
C LEU A 258 16.04 -9.92 -24.42
N PHE A 259 15.17 -10.74 -23.86
CA PHE A 259 14.90 -10.79 -22.42
C PHE A 259 15.98 -11.53 -21.61
N THR A 260 16.85 -12.29 -22.25
CA THR A 260 17.99 -12.93 -21.58
C THR A 260 19.27 -12.11 -21.64
N LYS A 261 19.47 -11.28 -22.69
CA LYS A 261 20.71 -10.53 -22.92
C LYS A 261 20.64 -9.08 -22.45
N LEU A 262 19.47 -8.45 -22.45
CA LEU A 262 19.33 -7.03 -22.17
C LEU A 262 18.85 -6.77 -20.73
N GLU A 263 19.36 -5.68 -20.13
CA GLU A 263 18.85 -5.18 -18.87
C GLU A 263 17.47 -4.59 -19.04
N MET A 264 16.46 -5.20 -18.40
CA MET A 264 15.07 -4.77 -18.45
C MET A 264 14.82 -3.54 -17.59
N ASN A 265 14.00 -2.62 -18.10
CA ASN A 265 13.50 -1.48 -17.35
C ASN A 265 11.99 -1.34 -17.58
N GLY A 266 11.24 -1.02 -16.52
CA GLY A 266 9.78 -0.97 -16.61
C GLY A 266 9.14 -0.34 -15.37
N GLN A 267 7.86 -0.62 -15.23
CA GLN A 267 7.02 -0.21 -14.09
C GLN A 267 6.32 -1.44 -13.51
N ASN A 268 6.67 -1.87 -12.28
CA ASN A 268 6.05 -3.06 -11.68
C ASN A 268 6.15 -4.30 -12.58
N PHE A 269 7.28 -4.43 -13.23
CA PHE A 269 7.46 -5.41 -14.30
C PHE A 269 7.49 -6.87 -13.82
N SER A 270 7.46 -7.13 -12.53
CA SER A 270 7.18 -8.48 -12.00
C SER A 270 5.82 -9.02 -12.48
N PHE A 271 4.83 -8.14 -12.71
CA PHE A 271 3.57 -8.50 -13.34
C PHE A 271 3.78 -9.00 -14.77
N ASP A 272 4.49 -8.24 -15.59
CA ASP A 272 4.75 -8.52 -17.00
C ASP A 272 5.59 -9.80 -17.17
N VAL A 273 6.60 -9.98 -16.32
CA VAL A 273 7.46 -11.18 -16.31
C VAL A 273 6.63 -12.46 -16.07
N LYS A 274 5.63 -12.42 -15.21
CA LYS A 274 4.75 -13.59 -15.01
C LYS A 274 4.00 -13.95 -16.28
N PHE A 275 3.50 -12.97 -17.03
CA PHE A 275 2.85 -13.20 -18.33
C PHE A 275 3.84 -13.68 -19.40
N LEU A 276 5.06 -13.14 -19.44
CA LEU A 276 6.13 -13.63 -20.34
C LEU A 276 6.47 -15.10 -20.04
N TYR A 277 6.54 -15.45 -18.76
CA TYR A 277 6.83 -16.81 -18.33
C TYR A 277 5.69 -17.78 -18.68
N THR A 278 4.45 -17.46 -18.33
CA THR A 278 3.30 -18.37 -18.60
C THR A 278 2.99 -18.50 -20.10
N THR A 279 3.26 -17.45 -20.89
CA THR A 279 2.99 -17.46 -22.33
C THR A 279 4.12 -18.06 -23.16
N PHE A 280 5.38 -17.72 -22.85
CA PHE A 280 6.53 -18.06 -23.67
C PHE A 280 7.60 -18.90 -22.96
N GLY A 281 7.48 -19.13 -21.65
CA GLY A 281 8.52 -19.76 -20.83
C GLY A 281 9.74 -18.84 -20.61
N ILE A 282 9.58 -17.54 -20.77
CA ILE A 282 10.66 -16.56 -20.63
C ILE A 282 10.69 -16.01 -19.21
N PHE A 283 11.80 -16.27 -18.48
CA PHE A 283 12.11 -15.61 -17.23
C PHE A 283 13.40 -14.80 -17.41
N PRO A 284 13.31 -13.48 -17.46
CA PRO A 284 14.46 -12.62 -17.77
C PRO A 284 15.59 -12.70 -16.75
N GLU A 285 16.85 -12.60 -17.21
CA GLU A 285 18.02 -12.72 -16.34
C GLU A 285 18.46 -11.38 -15.75
N HIS A 286 18.40 -10.30 -16.51
CA HIS A 286 18.95 -9.01 -16.14
C HIS A 286 17.83 -8.03 -15.78
N TRP A 287 17.52 -7.95 -14.48
CA TRP A 287 16.54 -7.02 -13.94
C TRP A 287 17.21 -5.69 -13.63
N GLY A 288 16.84 -4.66 -14.35
CA GLY A 288 17.35 -3.30 -14.19
C GLY A 288 16.47 -2.43 -13.31
N HIS A 289 15.97 -1.32 -13.84
CA HIS A 289 15.23 -0.32 -13.07
C HIS A 289 13.72 -0.54 -13.12
N ASP A 290 13.12 -0.82 -11.98
CA ASP A 290 11.67 -0.74 -11.78
C ASP A 290 11.31 0.62 -11.18
N SER A 291 10.53 1.42 -11.91
CA SER A 291 10.21 2.80 -11.50
C SER A 291 9.29 2.86 -10.28
N LEU A 292 8.45 1.85 -10.05
CA LEU A 292 7.61 1.75 -8.84
C LEU A 292 8.48 1.49 -7.60
N LEU A 293 9.35 0.49 -7.66
CA LEU A 293 10.25 0.14 -6.56
C LEU A 293 11.28 1.24 -6.29
N ALA A 294 11.79 1.88 -7.35
CA ALA A 294 12.69 3.02 -7.23
C ALA A 294 12.05 4.18 -6.48
N GLU A 295 10.79 4.51 -6.78
CA GLU A 295 10.06 5.56 -6.05
C GLU A 295 9.77 5.17 -4.61
N PHE A 296 9.44 3.91 -4.38
CA PHE A 296 9.22 3.41 -3.03
C PHE A 296 10.50 3.55 -2.16
N VAL A 297 11.66 3.19 -2.69
CA VAL A 297 12.96 3.37 -2.00
C VAL A 297 13.25 4.86 -1.75
N LEU A 298 12.95 5.74 -2.72
CA LEU A 298 13.19 7.19 -2.62
C LEU A 298 12.30 7.89 -1.60
N SER A 299 11.02 7.58 -1.60
CA SER A 299 10.00 8.37 -0.89
C SER A 299 9.37 7.66 0.29
N GLY A 300 9.38 6.32 0.33
CA GLY A 300 8.60 5.50 1.26
C GLY A 300 7.08 5.61 1.04
N VAL A 301 6.63 6.20 -0.08
CA VAL A 301 5.21 6.37 -0.40
C VAL A 301 4.67 5.09 -1.02
N LEU A 302 3.47 4.68 -0.61
CA LEU A 302 2.88 3.40 -0.98
C LEU A 302 2.15 3.40 -2.35
N ASN A 303 1.79 4.57 -2.88
CA ASN A 303 1.10 4.70 -4.16
C ASN A 303 2.02 5.33 -5.20
N ASN A 304 2.67 4.51 -5.99
CA ASN A 304 3.66 4.86 -7.00
C ASN A 304 3.26 4.32 -8.38
N ASP A 305 1.97 4.42 -8.75
CA ASP A 305 1.51 4.08 -10.09
C ASP A 305 2.16 4.98 -11.15
N LEU A 306 2.21 4.52 -12.40
CA LEU A 306 2.90 5.21 -13.49
C LEU A 306 2.32 6.60 -13.74
N ARG A 307 1.00 6.77 -13.55
CA ARG A 307 0.34 8.08 -13.63
C ARG A 307 0.89 9.06 -12.57
N THR A 308 1.03 8.61 -11.33
CA THR A 308 1.63 9.40 -10.25
C THR A 308 3.07 9.78 -10.59
N LEU A 309 3.88 8.83 -11.04
CA LEU A 309 5.27 9.06 -11.43
C LEU A 309 5.38 10.02 -12.63
N THR A 310 4.47 9.89 -13.62
CA THR A 310 4.41 10.81 -14.75
C THR A 310 4.10 12.24 -14.29
N SER A 311 3.22 12.40 -13.30
CA SER A 311 2.93 13.73 -12.72
C SER A 311 4.15 14.36 -12.02
N LEU A 312 5.00 13.54 -11.42
CA LEU A 312 6.20 13.98 -10.69
C LEU A 312 7.39 14.25 -11.63
N TYR A 313 7.59 13.37 -12.59
CA TYR A 313 8.83 13.31 -13.36
C TYR A 313 8.69 13.68 -14.83
N ASN A 314 7.53 13.51 -15.45
CA ASN A 314 7.32 13.76 -16.89
C ASN A 314 5.98 14.43 -17.18
N ARG A 315 5.72 15.51 -16.51
CA ARG A 315 4.42 16.19 -16.46
C ARG A 315 3.85 16.59 -17.84
N LYS A 316 4.69 16.76 -18.86
CA LYS A 316 4.24 17.03 -20.23
C LYS A 316 3.26 15.97 -20.71
N TYR A 317 3.50 14.72 -20.38
CA TYR A 317 2.68 13.57 -20.81
C TYR A 317 1.58 13.18 -19.82
N TYR A 318 1.44 13.87 -18.69
CA TYR A 318 0.39 13.53 -17.72
C TYR A 318 -0.99 13.66 -18.34
N GLY A 319 -1.80 12.61 -18.16
CA GLY A 319 -3.18 12.54 -18.67
C GLY A 319 -3.33 11.74 -19.98
N TYR A 320 -2.25 11.22 -20.55
CA TYR A 320 -2.31 10.36 -21.73
C TYR A 320 -3.19 9.11 -21.53
N ASP A 321 -3.37 8.68 -20.27
CA ASP A 321 -4.14 7.51 -19.83
C ASP A 321 -5.60 7.83 -19.45
N ASP A 322 -6.05 9.08 -19.56
CA ASP A 322 -7.39 9.50 -19.12
C ASP A 322 -8.51 8.68 -19.76
N TYR A 323 -8.39 8.38 -21.06
CA TYR A 323 -9.40 7.60 -21.77
C TYR A 323 -9.43 6.13 -21.34
N VAL A 324 -8.29 5.56 -20.95
CA VAL A 324 -8.17 4.21 -20.40
C VAL A 324 -8.85 4.13 -19.04
N ILE A 325 -8.60 5.13 -18.19
CA ILE A 325 -9.23 5.25 -16.87
C ILE A 325 -10.76 5.39 -17.01
N ALA A 326 -11.21 6.23 -17.95
CA ALA A 326 -12.64 6.41 -18.21
C ALA A 326 -13.34 5.12 -18.67
N LYS A 327 -12.63 4.24 -19.38
CA LYS A 327 -13.13 2.89 -19.78
C LYS A 327 -13.03 1.86 -18.64
N GLY A 328 -12.35 2.18 -17.54
CA GLY A 328 -12.17 1.28 -16.37
C GLY A 328 -11.01 0.31 -16.49
N GLY A 329 -9.99 0.66 -17.28
CA GLY A 329 -8.71 -0.02 -17.42
C GLY A 329 -8.42 -0.52 -18.83
N ALA A 330 -7.14 -0.78 -19.12
CA ALA A 330 -6.65 -1.16 -20.46
C ALA A 330 -7.31 -2.44 -21.01
N HIS A 331 -7.63 -3.41 -20.15
CA HIS A 331 -8.34 -4.64 -20.52
C HIS A 331 -9.73 -4.36 -21.15
N LYS A 332 -10.32 -3.18 -20.94
CA LYS A 332 -11.59 -2.73 -21.53
C LYS A 332 -11.42 -1.82 -22.76
N VAL A 333 -10.21 -1.56 -23.17
CA VAL A 333 -9.93 -0.81 -24.40
C VAL A 333 -9.92 -1.79 -25.57
N TYR A 334 -10.97 -1.79 -26.37
CA TYR A 334 -11.11 -2.71 -27.51
C TYR A 334 -10.54 -2.14 -28.80
N ASN A 335 -10.41 -0.82 -28.93
CA ASN A 335 -9.80 -0.19 -30.09
C ASN A 335 -8.28 -0.43 -30.07
N THR A 336 -7.79 -1.11 -31.08
CA THR A 336 -6.37 -1.50 -31.22
C THR A 336 -5.44 -0.30 -31.25
N LYS A 337 -5.77 0.76 -31.99
CA LYS A 337 -4.93 1.96 -32.09
C LYS A 337 -4.82 2.71 -30.76
N GLU A 338 -5.94 2.82 -30.05
CA GLU A 338 -5.95 3.42 -28.71
C GLU A 338 -5.10 2.62 -27.74
N LEU A 339 -5.19 1.28 -27.77
CA LEU A 339 -4.40 0.40 -26.90
C LEU A 339 -2.90 0.50 -27.23
N TYR A 340 -2.55 0.54 -28.51
CA TYR A 340 -1.16 0.66 -28.95
C TYR A 340 -0.55 2.01 -28.57
N GLN A 341 -1.33 3.10 -28.71
CA GLN A 341 -0.87 4.42 -28.25
C GLN A 341 -0.67 4.46 -26.75
N TYR A 342 -1.61 3.88 -25.99
CA TYR A 342 -1.51 3.80 -24.54
C TYR A 342 -0.23 3.08 -24.10
N GLY A 343 0.00 1.86 -24.58
CA GLY A 343 1.21 1.10 -24.23
C GLY A 343 2.51 1.75 -24.73
N ALA A 344 2.46 2.45 -25.87
CA ALA A 344 3.61 3.24 -26.35
C ALA A 344 3.93 4.40 -25.39
N ASP A 345 2.90 5.06 -24.88
CA ASP A 345 3.06 6.16 -23.93
C ASP A 345 3.58 5.65 -22.57
N ASP A 346 3.13 4.46 -22.10
CA ASP A 346 3.62 3.81 -20.89
C ASP A 346 5.15 3.56 -20.99
N VAL A 347 5.63 2.98 -22.07
CA VAL A 347 7.06 2.79 -22.30
C VAL A 347 7.81 4.13 -22.46
N GLY A 348 7.21 5.08 -23.18
CA GLY A 348 7.84 6.36 -23.50
C GLY A 348 8.16 7.22 -22.27
N VAL A 349 7.29 7.22 -21.25
CA VAL A 349 7.54 8.01 -20.04
C VAL A 349 8.65 7.43 -19.16
N LEU A 350 8.89 6.13 -19.21
CA LEU A 350 9.84 5.41 -18.33
C LEU A 350 11.27 5.92 -18.44
N TYR A 351 11.73 6.25 -19.63
CA TYR A 351 13.10 6.76 -19.82
C TYR A 351 13.39 8.01 -19.00
N THR A 352 12.46 8.97 -19.05
CA THR A 352 12.60 10.23 -18.27
C THR A 352 12.47 9.98 -16.78
N ILE A 353 11.56 9.10 -16.36
CA ILE A 353 11.35 8.73 -14.97
C ILE A 353 12.63 8.08 -14.42
N LYS A 354 13.15 7.02 -15.05
CA LYS A 354 14.41 6.34 -14.66
C LYS A 354 15.53 7.35 -14.48
N LYS A 355 15.75 8.22 -15.49
CA LYS A 355 16.83 9.21 -15.48
C LYS A 355 16.78 10.12 -14.25
N LYS A 356 15.59 10.58 -13.88
CA LYS A 356 15.40 11.49 -12.74
C LYS A 356 15.47 10.74 -11.40
N GLN A 357 14.84 9.58 -11.29
CA GLN A 357 14.89 8.74 -10.10
C GLN A 357 16.32 8.30 -9.80
N ARG A 358 17.08 7.81 -10.82
CA ARG A 358 18.46 7.38 -10.63
C ARG A 358 19.35 8.50 -10.09
N LYS A 359 19.20 9.73 -10.60
CA LYS A 359 19.91 10.91 -10.06
C LYS A 359 19.59 11.16 -8.58
N MET A 360 18.33 11.01 -8.18
CA MET A 360 17.91 11.18 -6.79
C MET A 360 18.40 10.04 -5.88
N LEU A 361 18.36 8.80 -6.37
CA LEU A 361 18.88 7.62 -5.65
C LEU A 361 20.38 7.75 -5.36
N ILE A 362 21.16 8.21 -6.34
CA ILE A 362 22.61 8.49 -6.16
C ILE A 362 22.80 9.58 -5.10
N LYS A 363 22.08 10.71 -5.23
CA LYS A 363 22.18 11.83 -4.27
C LYS A 363 21.84 11.39 -2.84
N ASN A 364 20.84 10.52 -2.66
CA ASN A 364 20.37 10.05 -1.36
C ASN A 364 21.15 8.84 -0.84
N LYS A 365 22.14 8.31 -1.60
CA LYS A 365 22.90 7.07 -1.30
C LYS A 365 22.02 5.83 -1.19
N GLN A 366 20.93 5.77 -1.98
CA GLN A 366 19.94 4.69 -1.96
C GLN A 366 20.04 3.78 -3.20
N LEU A 367 20.90 4.10 -4.18
CA LEU A 367 21.01 3.33 -5.42
C LEU A 367 21.46 1.90 -5.15
N TRP A 368 22.42 1.70 -4.25
CA TRP A 368 22.93 0.39 -3.89
C TRP A 368 21.81 -0.50 -3.32
N LEU A 369 20.96 0.03 -2.44
CA LEU A 369 19.82 -0.69 -1.89
C LEU A 369 18.85 -1.14 -2.99
N LEU A 370 18.56 -0.25 -3.95
CA LEU A 370 17.64 -0.59 -5.04
C LEU A 370 18.24 -1.71 -5.93
N GLU A 371 19.50 -1.54 -6.37
CA GLU A 371 20.13 -2.43 -7.36
C GLU A 371 20.60 -3.76 -6.77
N ASN A 372 20.99 -3.82 -5.48
CA ASN A 372 21.57 -5.03 -4.89
C ASN A 372 20.64 -5.76 -3.91
N ILE A 373 19.58 -5.12 -3.45
CA ILE A 373 18.64 -5.74 -2.51
C ILE A 373 17.22 -5.74 -3.09
N THR A 374 16.63 -4.57 -3.37
CA THR A 374 15.20 -4.47 -3.66
C THR A 374 14.80 -5.18 -4.95
N ILE A 375 15.47 -4.88 -6.07
CA ILE A 375 15.17 -5.47 -7.38
C ILE A 375 15.53 -6.97 -7.42
N PRO A 376 16.69 -7.43 -6.93
CA PRO A 376 17.00 -8.86 -6.88
C PRO A 376 16.02 -9.64 -5.99
N CYS A 377 15.57 -9.06 -4.89
CA CYS A 377 14.54 -9.68 -4.04
C CYS A 377 13.20 -9.79 -4.78
N ASP A 378 12.77 -8.77 -5.52
CA ASP A 378 11.53 -8.83 -6.32
C ASP A 378 11.61 -9.92 -7.39
N LYS A 379 12.79 -10.11 -8.00
CA LYS A 379 13.08 -11.22 -8.91
C LYS A 379 12.88 -12.59 -8.23
N ALA A 380 13.46 -12.79 -7.04
CA ALA A 380 13.33 -14.02 -6.27
C ALA A 380 11.87 -14.29 -5.87
N LEU A 381 11.16 -13.27 -5.36
CA LEU A 381 9.73 -13.35 -5.02
C LEU A 381 8.84 -13.65 -6.22
N THR A 382 9.18 -13.13 -7.39
CA THR A 382 8.45 -13.39 -8.64
C THR A 382 8.61 -14.86 -9.06
N ARG A 383 9.84 -15.41 -9.00
CA ARG A 383 10.10 -16.83 -9.28
C ARG A 383 9.38 -17.73 -8.27
N MET A 384 9.45 -17.40 -6.99
CA MET A 384 8.73 -18.10 -5.92
C MET A 384 7.21 -18.09 -6.16
N SER A 385 6.65 -16.95 -6.58
CA SER A 385 5.23 -16.83 -6.95
C SER A 385 4.84 -17.76 -8.12
N LEU A 386 5.71 -17.91 -9.12
CA LEU A 386 5.50 -18.80 -10.26
C LEU A 386 5.60 -20.29 -9.88
N HIS A 387 6.46 -20.64 -8.91
CA HIS A 387 6.49 -22.01 -8.37
C HIS A 387 5.18 -22.34 -7.64
N GLY A 388 4.67 -21.40 -6.83
CA GLY A 388 3.43 -21.53 -6.09
C GLY A 388 3.45 -22.59 -4.99
N VAL A 389 2.38 -22.65 -4.22
CA VAL A 389 2.20 -23.50 -3.03
C VAL A 389 1.11 -24.53 -3.28
N ARG A 390 1.42 -25.80 -3.08
CA ARG A 390 0.45 -26.90 -3.28
C ARG A 390 -0.47 -27.06 -2.08
N TYR A 391 -1.76 -27.23 -2.36
CA TYR A 391 -2.82 -27.44 -1.37
C TYR A 391 -3.33 -28.87 -1.36
N ASP A 392 -3.50 -29.46 -0.17
CA ASP A 392 -4.28 -30.65 0.04
C ASP A 392 -5.77 -30.32 -0.06
N LEU A 393 -6.37 -30.61 -1.23
CA LEU A 393 -7.78 -30.35 -1.47
C LEU A 393 -8.71 -31.20 -0.61
N LYS A 394 -8.27 -32.39 -0.13
CA LYS A 394 -9.06 -33.26 0.74
C LYS A 394 -9.14 -32.65 2.14
N GLU A 395 -8.00 -32.28 2.69
CA GLU A 395 -7.91 -31.63 4.00
C GLU A 395 -8.59 -30.24 3.98
N LEU A 396 -8.41 -29.47 2.93
CA LEU A 396 -9.10 -28.19 2.74
C LEU A 396 -10.62 -28.36 2.79
N ASN A 397 -11.17 -29.32 2.05
CA ASN A 397 -12.60 -29.60 2.04
C ASN A 397 -13.10 -30.11 3.40
N ARG A 398 -12.32 -30.92 4.11
CA ARG A 398 -12.64 -31.38 5.47
C ARG A 398 -12.76 -30.19 6.42
N LEU A 399 -11.74 -29.33 6.43
CA LEU A 399 -11.72 -28.12 7.27
C LEU A 399 -12.84 -27.13 6.89
N ASP A 400 -13.13 -26.92 5.60
CA ASP A 400 -14.22 -26.01 5.20
C ASP A 400 -15.58 -26.50 5.72
N LYS A 401 -15.85 -27.82 5.68
CA LYS A 401 -17.06 -28.38 6.26
C LYS A 401 -17.14 -28.18 7.78
N GLU A 402 -16.03 -28.39 8.47
CA GLU A 402 -15.92 -28.16 9.93
C GLU A 402 -16.18 -26.70 10.29
N TYR A 403 -15.49 -25.76 9.64
CA TYR A 403 -15.67 -24.33 9.87
C TYR A 403 -17.05 -23.82 9.47
N LYS A 404 -17.65 -24.41 8.41
CA LYS A 404 -19.04 -24.13 8.02
C LYS A 404 -20.01 -24.50 9.14
N ARG A 405 -19.88 -25.72 9.68
CA ARG A 405 -20.72 -26.20 10.80
C ARG A 405 -20.55 -25.30 12.04
N ASN A 406 -19.31 -24.94 12.39
CA ASN A 406 -19.02 -24.08 13.52
C ASN A 406 -19.61 -22.66 13.32
N ALA A 407 -19.58 -22.14 12.10
CA ALA A 407 -20.21 -20.86 11.77
C ALA A 407 -21.74 -20.91 11.85
N GLU A 408 -22.35 -22.02 11.47
CA GLU A 408 -23.81 -22.24 11.62
C GLU A 408 -24.21 -22.31 13.09
N ILE A 409 -23.45 -22.99 13.94
CA ILE A 409 -23.65 -23.02 15.40
C ILE A 409 -23.50 -21.61 16.00
N ALA A 410 -22.45 -20.88 15.60
CA ALA A 410 -22.26 -19.51 16.05
C ALA A 410 -23.38 -18.57 15.63
N LEU A 411 -23.92 -18.73 14.39
CA LEU A 411 -25.06 -17.97 13.93
C LEU A 411 -26.35 -18.31 14.71
N ALA A 412 -26.61 -19.59 14.96
CA ALA A 412 -27.73 -20.01 15.76
C ALA A 412 -27.68 -19.40 17.18
N SER A 413 -26.49 -19.41 17.81
CA SER A 413 -26.31 -18.77 19.12
C SER A 413 -26.58 -17.27 19.12
N ILE A 414 -26.33 -16.56 18.01
CA ILE A 414 -26.70 -15.15 17.87
C ILE A 414 -28.23 -15.02 17.79
N GLN A 415 -28.91 -15.87 17.01
CA GLN A 415 -30.34 -15.81 16.80
C GLN A 415 -31.15 -16.07 18.09
N GLU A 416 -30.59 -16.80 19.05
CA GLU A 416 -31.20 -17.03 20.38
C GLU A 416 -31.21 -15.81 21.27
N LEU A 417 -30.42 -14.78 20.99
CA LEU A 417 -30.37 -13.57 21.84
C LEU A 417 -31.69 -12.81 21.80
N ASP A 418 -32.16 -12.36 22.97
CA ASP A 418 -33.41 -11.56 23.08
C ASP A 418 -33.30 -10.23 22.34
N SER A 419 -32.11 -9.68 22.19
CA SER A 419 -31.87 -8.48 21.38
C SER A 419 -32.21 -8.72 19.89
N ILE A 420 -31.93 -9.92 19.37
CA ILE A 420 -32.25 -10.29 17.99
C ILE A 420 -33.76 -10.49 17.82
N LYS A 421 -34.40 -11.19 18.76
CA LYS A 421 -35.86 -11.35 18.77
C LYS A 421 -36.56 -9.97 18.84
N THR A 422 -36.05 -9.04 19.63
CA THR A 422 -36.53 -7.65 19.72
C THR A 422 -36.37 -6.92 18.37
N TYR A 423 -35.21 -7.08 17.68
CA TYR A 423 -34.99 -6.53 16.35
C TYR A 423 -36.03 -7.07 15.35
N GLU A 424 -36.18 -8.39 15.28
CA GLU A 424 -37.09 -9.07 14.33
C GLU A 424 -38.56 -8.68 14.57
N LYS A 425 -38.99 -8.58 15.83
CA LYS A 425 -40.33 -8.10 16.21
C LYS A 425 -40.55 -6.64 15.79
N LYS A 426 -39.56 -5.76 16.05
CA LYS A 426 -39.66 -4.32 15.74
C LYS A 426 -39.74 -4.06 14.25
N PHE A 427 -38.86 -4.70 13.47
CA PHE A 427 -38.72 -4.45 12.02
C PHE A 427 -39.48 -5.42 11.14
N ARG A 428 -40.20 -6.41 11.74
CA ARG A 428 -40.90 -7.49 11.04
C ARG A 428 -40.05 -8.15 9.94
N LYS A 429 -38.74 -8.31 10.22
CA LYS A 429 -37.75 -8.80 9.29
C LYS A 429 -36.74 -9.68 10.02
N ARG A 430 -36.37 -10.83 9.40
CA ARG A 430 -35.33 -11.71 9.94
C ARG A 430 -33.99 -10.97 10.02
N PHE A 431 -33.28 -11.16 11.12
CA PHE A 431 -31.98 -10.55 11.35
C PHE A 431 -30.93 -11.11 10.36
N ASN A 432 -30.24 -10.20 9.66
CA ASN A 432 -29.11 -10.54 8.78
C ASN A 432 -27.81 -10.02 9.40
N PRO A 433 -26.88 -10.90 9.83
CA PRO A 433 -25.62 -10.49 10.46
C PRO A 433 -24.68 -9.72 9.52
N ARG A 434 -24.91 -9.77 8.20
CA ARG A 434 -24.16 -8.98 7.19
C ARG A 434 -24.75 -7.58 6.97
N SER A 435 -25.93 -7.29 7.51
CA SER A 435 -26.56 -5.98 7.35
C SER A 435 -25.95 -4.95 8.30
N THR A 436 -25.18 -4.01 7.76
CA THR A 436 -24.60 -2.89 8.52
C THR A 436 -25.66 -2.12 9.31
N VAL A 437 -26.84 -1.89 8.70
CA VAL A 437 -27.95 -1.17 9.34
C VAL A 437 -28.48 -1.94 10.54
N ALA A 438 -28.66 -3.27 10.42
CA ALA A 438 -29.17 -4.09 11.52
C ALA A 438 -28.16 -4.15 12.67
N VAL A 439 -26.86 -4.26 12.36
CA VAL A 439 -25.79 -4.28 13.36
C VAL A 439 -25.67 -2.93 14.05
N HIS A 440 -25.73 -1.80 13.33
CA HIS A 440 -25.71 -0.46 13.93
C HIS A 440 -26.88 -0.27 14.90
N TRP A 441 -28.10 -0.66 14.49
CA TRP A 441 -29.26 -0.55 15.38
C TRP A 441 -29.09 -1.34 16.69
N LEU A 442 -28.54 -2.58 16.60
CA LEU A 442 -28.26 -3.37 17.80
C LEU A 442 -27.24 -2.68 18.71
N LEU A 443 -26.14 -2.20 18.17
CA LEU A 443 -25.06 -1.62 18.98
C LEU A 443 -25.44 -0.28 19.58
N LEU A 444 -26.02 0.61 18.78
CA LEU A 444 -26.21 2.01 19.15
C LEU A 444 -27.59 2.29 19.78
N GLU A 445 -28.65 1.68 19.23
CA GLU A 445 -30.01 1.93 19.67
C GLU A 445 -30.46 0.96 20.77
N HIS A 446 -30.18 -0.34 20.59
CA HIS A 446 -30.62 -1.36 21.54
C HIS A 446 -29.66 -1.47 22.74
N TYR A 447 -28.37 -1.67 22.50
CA TYR A 447 -27.37 -1.80 23.59
C TYR A 447 -26.80 -0.46 24.04
N LYS A 448 -27.06 0.63 23.33
CA LYS A 448 -26.61 2.00 23.64
C LYS A 448 -25.10 2.08 23.89
N LEU A 449 -24.32 1.35 23.11
CA LEU A 449 -22.87 1.36 23.19
C LEU A 449 -22.31 2.67 22.62
N PRO A 450 -21.27 3.27 23.22
CA PRO A 450 -20.67 4.50 22.72
C PRO A 450 -19.97 4.26 21.39
N VAL A 451 -19.92 5.26 20.52
CA VAL A 451 -19.16 5.21 19.27
C VAL A 451 -17.65 5.31 19.61
N ILE A 452 -16.89 4.24 19.31
CA ILE A 452 -15.44 4.20 19.55
C ILE A 452 -14.69 4.87 18.40
N LYS A 453 -15.12 4.63 17.16
CA LYS A 453 -14.48 5.11 15.95
C LYS A 453 -15.48 5.33 14.84
N THR A 454 -15.22 6.28 13.96
CA THR A 454 -16.00 6.51 12.74
C THR A 454 -15.19 6.09 11.49
N VAL A 455 -15.90 5.77 10.42
CA VAL A 455 -15.29 5.45 9.12
C VAL A 455 -14.87 6.75 8.44
N LYS A 456 -13.57 6.95 8.18
CA LYS A 456 -12.95 8.19 7.62
C LYS A 456 -13.69 8.81 6.41
N LYS A 457 -14.41 8.01 5.61
CA LYS A 457 -15.10 8.49 4.39
C LYS A 457 -16.58 8.82 4.56
N SER A 458 -17.20 8.49 5.67
CA SER A 458 -18.68 8.58 5.82
C SER A 458 -19.18 9.03 7.19
N ASP A 459 -18.30 9.33 8.14
CA ASP A 459 -18.58 9.65 9.55
C ASP A 459 -19.52 8.65 10.26
N ARG A 460 -19.80 7.51 9.63
CA ARG A 460 -20.62 6.46 10.22
C ARG A 460 -19.83 5.72 11.30
N PRO A 461 -20.46 5.31 12.40
CA PRO A 461 -19.80 4.48 13.40
C PRO A 461 -19.18 3.23 12.77
N SER A 462 -17.91 2.97 13.09
CA SER A 462 -17.25 1.72 12.67
C SER A 462 -17.82 0.54 13.48
N ILE A 463 -18.03 -0.57 12.79
CA ILE A 463 -18.47 -1.85 13.37
C ILE A 463 -17.52 -2.98 12.94
N GLY A 464 -16.25 -2.63 12.76
CA GLY A 464 -15.19 -3.57 12.41
C GLY A 464 -14.88 -4.57 13.52
N SER A 465 -13.89 -5.44 13.27
CA SER A 465 -13.50 -6.48 14.24
C SER A 465 -12.96 -5.88 15.54
N ALA A 466 -12.12 -4.83 15.45
CA ALA A 466 -11.56 -4.18 16.62
C ALA A 466 -12.61 -3.57 17.55
N GLU A 467 -13.63 -2.90 16.99
CA GLU A 467 -14.73 -2.34 17.76
C GLU A 467 -15.58 -3.44 18.38
N MET A 468 -15.85 -4.53 17.65
CA MET A 468 -16.57 -5.70 18.18
C MET A 468 -15.83 -6.35 19.36
N GLU A 469 -14.50 -6.52 19.25
CA GLU A 469 -13.66 -7.06 20.32
C GLU A 469 -13.66 -6.14 21.55
N THR A 470 -13.56 -4.82 21.34
CA THR A 470 -13.64 -3.84 22.43
C THR A 470 -14.99 -3.93 23.18
N TYR A 471 -16.11 -4.04 22.46
CA TYR A 471 -17.42 -4.19 23.08
C TYR A 471 -17.63 -5.57 23.73
N ALA A 472 -16.95 -6.61 23.22
CA ALA A 472 -16.93 -7.95 23.82
C ALA A 472 -16.06 -8.02 25.09
N GLY A 473 -15.05 -7.16 25.19
CA GLY A 473 -14.04 -7.11 26.24
C GLY A 473 -14.58 -6.75 27.63
N SER A 474 -13.69 -6.74 28.65
CA SER A 474 -13.98 -6.63 30.07
C SER A 474 -14.84 -5.41 30.46
N LYS A 475 -14.67 -4.29 29.73
CA LYS A 475 -15.39 -3.03 29.99
C LYS A 475 -16.89 -3.10 29.67
N TYR A 476 -17.27 -3.71 28.53
CA TYR A 476 -18.65 -3.73 28.07
C TYR A 476 -19.30 -5.11 28.20
N LYS A 477 -18.52 -6.19 28.10
CA LYS A 477 -18.93 -7.60 28.21
C LYS A 477 -20.19 -7.94 27.38
N ASN A 478 -20.33 -7.30 26.19
CA ASN A 478 -21.51 -7.42 25.38
C ASN A 478 -21.64 -8.82 24.75
N PRO A 479 -22.68 -9.62 25.05
CA PRO A 479 -22.81 -10.99 24.59
C PRO A 479 -23.01 -11.10 23.08
N TYR A 480 -23.71 -10.13 22.45
CA TYR A 480 -23.89 -10.08 21.01
C TYR A 480 -22.55 -9.87 20.30
N CYS A 481 -21.75 -8.90 20.76
CA CYS A 481 -20.44 -8.61 20.15
C CYS A 481 -19.50 -9.81 20.24
N LYS A 482 -19.46 -10.52 21.38
CA LYS A 482 -18.65 -11.74 21.55
C LYS A 482 -19.05 -12.82 20.55
N ARG A 483 -20.36 -13.12 20.41
CA ARG A 483 -20.86 -14.13 19.47
C ARG A 483 -20.67 -13.70 18.01
N MET A 484 -20.88 -12.41 17.70
CA MET A 484 -20.71 -11.86 16.36
C MET A 484 -19.23 -11.86 15.95
N SER A 485 -18.29 -11.53 16.83
CA SER A 485 -16.85 -11.60 16.58
C SER A 485 -16.45 -13.03 16.21
N ASN A 486 -16.88 -14.03 16.98
CA ASN A 486 -16.64 -15.45 16.67
C ASN A 486 -17.22 -15.86 15.30
N TYR A 487 -18.49 -15.52 15.02
CA TYR A 487 -19.13 -15.82 13.74
C TYR A 487 -18.36 -15.18 12.55
N ARG A 488 -17.99 -13.91 12.69
CA ARG A 488 -17.21 -13.19 11.65
C ARG A 488 -15.84 -13.79 11.43
N SER A 489 -15.15 -14.18 12.51
CA SER A 489 -13.84 -14.86 12.43
C SER A 489 -13.94 -16.16 11.65
N LEU A 490 -14.90 -17.03 11.96
CA LEU A 490 -15.14 -18.30 11.25
C LEU A 490 -15.46 -18.09 9.77
N GLN A 491 -16.31 -17.12 9.46
CA GLN A 491 -16.64 -16.75 8.07
C GLN A 491 -15.45 -16.15 7.33
N GLY A 492 -14.66 -15.31 7.99
CA GLY A 492 -13.45 -14.70 7.45
C GLY A 492 -12.40 -15.76 7.10
N ILE A 493 -12.18 -16.73 8.00
CA ILE A 493 -11.26 -17.85 7.75
C ILE A 493 -11.72 -18.65 6.52
N ARG A 494 -13.00 -19.00 6.41
CA ARG A 494 -13.54 -19.71 5.26
C ARG A 494 -13.35 -18.94 3.94
N ALA A 495 -13.67 -17.64 3.95
CA ALA A 495 -13.61 -16.81 2.76
C ALA A 495 -12.15 -16.55 2.29
N ASN A 496 -11.20 -16.45 3.23
CA ASN A 496 -9.83 -16.09 2.88
C ASN A 496 -8.92 -17.29 2.66
N PHE A 497 -9.14 -18.42 3.39
CA PHE A 497 -8.16 -19.50 3.45
C PHE A 497 -8.73 -20.89 3.08
N LEU A 498 -10.05 -21.05 3.03
CA LEU A 498 -10.70 -22.34 2.70
C LEU A 498 -11.49 -22.23 1.39
N SER A 499 -12.82 -22.28 1.44
CA SER A 499 -13.65 -22.27 0.20
C SER A 499 -13.38 -21.08 -0.72
N GLY A 500 -13.02 -19.92 -0.17
CA GLY A 500 -12.70 -18.73 -0.96
C GLY A 500 -11.34 -18.77 -1.67
N VAL A 501 -10.44 -19.68 -1.28
CA VAL A 501 -9.14 -19.85 -1.95
C VAL A 501 -9.24 -20.79 -3.16
N VAL A 502 -10.17 -21.74 -3.15
CA VAL A 502 -10.30 -22.79 -4.19
C VAL A 502 -10.40 -22.20 -5.60
N VAL A 503 -11.16 -21.09 -5.76
CA VAL A 503 -11.34 -20.44 -7.07
C VAL A 503 -10.07 -19.76 -7.60
N LYS A 504 -9.05 -19.61 -6.73
CA LYS A 504 -7.76 -18.99 -7.05
C LYS A 504 -6.65 -20.01 -7.31
N LEU A 505 -6.93 -21.30 -7.13
CA LEU A 505 -5.96 -22.34 -7.39
C LEU A 505 -5.88 -22.65 -8.88
N ASP A 506 -4.68 -22.94 -9.33
CA ASP A 506 -4.40 -23.55 -10.63
C ASP A 506 -3.91 -24.98 -10.39
N ASP A 507 -4.69 -25.96 -10.77
CA ASP A 507 -4.44 -27.40 -10.52
C ASP A 507 -3.99 -27.73 -9.07
N GLY A 508 -4.66 -27.11 -8.09
CA GLY A 508 -4.35 -27.28 -6.67
C GLY A 508 -3.13 -26.49 -6.18
N ILE A 509 -2.57 -25.63 -7.00
CA ILE A 509 -1.43 -24.75 -6.66
C ILE A 509 -1.92 -23.31 -6.51
N ALA A 510 -1.53 -22.66 -5.43
CA ALA A 510 -1.78 -21.24 -5.18
C ALA A 510 -0.58 -20.39 -5.61
N HIS A 511 -0.80 -19.50 -6.56
CA HIS A 511 0.19 -18.53 -7.03
C HIS A 511 -0.10 -17.16 -6.40
N THR A 512 0.50 -16.88 -5.25
CA THR A 512 0.31 -15.59 -4.58
C THR A 512 1.09 -14.47 -5.25
N ASN A 513 0.57 -13.25 -5.20
CA ASN A 513 1.29 -12.07 -5.64
C ASN A 513 1.97 -11.42 -4.43
N TYR A 514 3.28 -11.23 -4.50
CA TYR A 514 4.05 -10.45 -3.53
C TYR A 514 4.23 -9.02 -4.02
N ALA A 515 4.10 -8.06 -3.13
CA ALA A 515 4.31 -6.64 -3.41
C ALA A 515 5.18 -6.02 -2.31
N LEU A 516 6.36 -5.51 -2.69
CA LEU A 516 7.32 -4.89 -1.77
C LEU A 516 6.95 -3.46 -1.36
N HIS A 517 6.06 -2.81 -2.11
CA HIS A 517 5.73 -1.39 -1.99
C HIS A 517 4.43 -1.09 -1.21
N ILE A 518 3.85 -2.08 -0.53
CA ILE A 518 2.56 -1.92 0.20
C ILE A 518 2.77 -1.65 1.69
N ALA A 519 3.77 -2.27 2.31
CA ALA A 519 4.05 -2.07 3.73
C ALA A 519 5.11 -0.99 3.94
N ALA A 520 4.86 -0.06 4.87
CA ALA A 520 5.79 1.04 5.17
C ALA A 520 7.15 0.58 5.73
N SER A 521 7.23 -0.63 6.27
CA SER A 521 8.49 -1.28 6.68
C SER A 521 9.30 -1.87 5.52
N GLY A 522 8.75 -1.90 4.30
CA GLY A 522 9.34 -2.58 3.15
C GLY A 522 9.08 -4.09 3.10
N ARG A 523 8.45 -4.67 4.12
CA ARG A 523 8.05 -6.10 4.12
C ARG A 523 7.10 -6.40 2.96
N PRO A 524 7.18 -7.57 2.31
CA PRO A 524 6.26 -7.91 1.24
C PRO A 524 4.85 -8.14 1.80
N ALA A 525 3.87 -7.78 1.00
CA ALA A 525 2.49 -8.15 1.26
C ALA A 525 2.05 -9.19 0.22
N SER A 526 1.51 -10.31 0.68
CA SER A 526 0.97 -11.33 -0.21
C SER A 526 -0.52 -11.14 -0.46
N SER A 527 -0.96 -11.42 -1.69
CA SER A 527 -2.36 -11.27 -2.08
C SER A 527 -2.76 -12.25 -3.19
N ASN A 528 -4.04 -12.58 -3.26
CA ASN A 528 -4.66 -13.41 -4.28
C ASN A 528 -4.02 -14.80 -4.52
N PRO A 529 -3.96 -15.66 -3.47
CA PRO A 529 -4.43 -15.53 -2.09
C PRO A 529 -3.39 -14.93 -1.16
N ASN A 530 -3.79 -14.44 0.02
CA ASN A 530 -2.85 -14.03 1.08
C ASN A 530 -2.32 -15.28 1.80
N LEU A 531 -1.09 -15.70 1.49
CA LEU A 531 -0.45 -16.88 2.08
C LEU A 531 0.36 -16.57 3.35
N GLN A 532 0.71 -15.31 3.60
CA GLN A 532 1.50 -14.93 4.78
C GLN A 532 0.68 -14.94 6.07
N ASN A 533 -0.65 -14.93 5.99
CA ASN A 533 -1.53 -14.85 7.16
C ASN A 533 -2.36 -16.12 7.39
N ILE A 534 -1.89 -17.29 6.92
CA ILE A 534 -2.58 -18.56 7.15
C ILE A 534 -2.49 -18.92 8.64
N PRO A 535 -3.64 -19.07 9.33
CA PRO A 535 -3.66 -19.46 10.73
C PRO A 535 -2.91 -20.77 10.98
N PRO A 536 -2.16 -20.89 12.10
CA PRO A 536 -1.35 -22.11 12.38
C PRO A 536 -2.14 -23.42 12.31
N ASN A 537 -3.38 -23.42 12.78
CA ASN A 537 -4.26 -24.60 12.76
C ASN A 537 -4.76 -25.01 11.35
N LEU A 538 -4.58 -24.13 10.34
CA LEU A 538 -4.89 -24.42 8.94
C LEU A 538 -3.66 -24.81 8.12
N ARG A 539 -2.46 -24.67 8.64
CA ARG A 539 -1.21 -24.95 7.89
C ARG A 539 -1.07 -26.40 7.41
N SER A 540 -1.90 -27.33 7.91
CA SER A 540 -1.99 -28.71 7.39
C SER A 540 -2.45 -28.79 5.94
N ILE A 541 -3.12 -27.75 5.40
CA ILE A 541 -3.56 -27.69 4.00
C ILE A 541 -2.40 -27.46 3.02
N ILE A 542 -1.26 -27.01 3.50
CA ILE A 542 -0.06 -26.78 2.66
C ILE A 542 0.79 -28.04 2.71
N ILE A 543 0.99 -28.65 1.54
CA ILE A 543 1.72 -29.90 1.36
C ILE A 543 2.80 -29.77 0.27
N PRO A 544 3.85 -30.59 0.31
CA PRO A 544 4.81 -30.64 -0.78
C PRO A 544 4.22 -31.25 -2.04
N ARG A 545 4.88 -31.10 -3.16
CA ARG A 545 4.61 -31.88 -4.37
C ARG A 545 4.93 -33.36 -4.11
N GLU A 546 4.43 -34.22 -4.99
CA GLU A 546 4.61 -35.67 -4.86
C GLU A 546 6.10 -36.07 -4.81
N GLY A 547 6.45 -36.97 -3.91
CA GLY A 547 7.84 -37.40 -3.67
C GLY A 547 8.73 -36.42 -2.91
N ARG A 548 8.21 -35.24 -2.50
CA ARG A 548 8.98 -34.16 -1.84
C ARG A 548 8.62 -33.99 -0.38
N ARG A 549 9.33 -33.09 0.29
CA ARG A 549 9.04 -32.65 1.66
C ARG A 549 9.11 -31.13 1.77
N LEU A 550 8.44 -30.55 2.75
CA LEU A 550 8.58 -29.13 3.10
C LEU A 550 9.73 -28.95 4.07
N LEU A 551 10.70 -28.16 3.70
CA LEU A 551 11.72 -27.62 4.56
C LEU A 551 11.31 -26.19 4.96
N HIS A 552 11.26 -25.91 6.26
CA HIS A 552 10.93 -24.62 6.85
C HIS A 552 12.14 -24.12 7.61
N ALA A 553 12.53 -22.88 7.41
CA ALA A 553 13.62 -22.24 8.10
C ALA A 553 13.21 -20.88 8.64
N ASP A 554 13.43 -20.62 9.92
CA ASP A 554 12.98 -19.44 10.67
C ASP A 554 14.14 -18.74 11.37
N LEU A 555 14.17 -17.40 11.32
CA LEU A 555 15.18 -16.57 11.98
C LEU A 555 14.82 -16.34 13.45
N GLY A 556 15.65 -16.81 14.37
CA GLY A 556 15.45 -16.65 15.81
C GLY A 556 15.59 -15.19 16.27
N GLN A 557 14.48 -14.55 16.64
CA GLN A 557 14.38 -13.21 17.25
C GLN A 557 15.17 -12.12 16.48
N ILE A 558 15.12 -12.10 15.17
CA ILE A 558 15.94 -11.20 14.35
C ILE A 558 15.72 -9.72 14.68
N GLU A 559 14.51 -9.30 15.01
CA GLU A 559 14.23 -7.90 15.36
C GLU A 559 14.91 -7.48 16.67
N VAL A 560 14.96 -8.36 17.67
CA VAL A 560 15.67 -8.08 18.94
C VAL A 560 17.18 -7.99 18.70
N ARG A 561 17.72 -8.85 17.84
CA ARG A 561 19.12 -8.83 17.45
C ARG A 561 19.48 -7.53 16.72
N MET A 562 18.63 -7.09 15.82
CA MET A 562 18.79 -5.81 15.12
C MET A 562 18.66 -4.63 16.08
N ALA A 563 17.75 -4.67 17.04
CA ALA A 563 17.63 -3.61 18.05
C ALA A 563 18.89 -3.50 18.92
N ALA A 564 19.47 -4.65 19.31
CA ALA A 564 20.69 -4.70 20.10
C ALA A 564 21.87 -3.97 19.43
N VAL A 565 22.09 -4.23 18.14
CA VAL A 565 23.21 -3.62 17.39
C VAL A 565 22.91 -2.20 16.91
N ILE A 566 21.71 -1.92 16.45
CA ILE A 566 21.34 -0.58 15.93
C ILE A 566 21.34 0.44 17.06
N TYR A 567 20.92 0.05 18.27
CA TYR A 567 20.90 0.93 19.44
C TYR A 567 22.10 0.74 20.36
N HIS A 568 23.09 -0.05 19.93
CA HIS A 568 24.37 -0.27 20.62
C HIS A 568 24.20 -0.68 22.10
N ASP A 569 23.32 -1.66 22.37
CA ASP A 569 23.13 -2.19 23.73
C ASP A 569 23.97 -3.45 23.94
N GLN A 570 25.08 -3.29 24.68
CA GLN A 570 26.01 -4.39 24.95
C GLN A 570 25.36 -5.54 25.72
N GLY A 571 24.46 -5.25 26.65
CA GLY A 571 23.76 -6.27 27.43
C GLY A 571 22.87 -7.18 26.57
N LEU A 572 22.18 -6.59 25.58
CA LEU A 572 21.40 -7.35 24.59
C LEU A 572 22.31 -8.10 23.61
N ILE A 573 23.40 -7.46 23.13
CA ILE A 573 24.39 -8.11 22.25
C ILE A 573 24.94 -9.37 22.93
N ASP A 574 25.34 -9.27 24.19
CA ASP A 574 25.88 -10.38 24.95
C ASP A 574 24.87 -11.53 25.09
N ILE A 575 23.59 -11.21 25.35
CA ILE A 575 22.52 -12.21 25.42
C ILE A 575 22.29 -12.86 24.04
N CYS A 576 22.25 -12.08 22.99
CA CYS A 576 22.04 -12.58 21.61
C CYS A 576 23.16 -13.52 21.16
N ASN A 577 24.38 -13.36 21.67
CA ASN A 577 25.55 -14.14 21.30
C ASN A 577 25.73 -15.42 22.16
N LYS A 578 24.98 -15.59 23.23
CA LYS A 578 25.02 -16.83 24.03
C LYS A 578 24.29 -17.96 23.28
N THR A 579 25.07 -18.89 22.75
CA THR A 579 24.55 -20.10 22.10
C THR A 579 24.10 -21.16 23.10
N GLY A 580 23.04 -21.91 22.75
CA GLY A 580 22.50 -22.97 23.62
C GLY A 580 21.59 -22.48 24.75
N TYR A 581 21.35 -21.17 24.85
CA TYR A 581 20.50 -20.58 25.87
C TYR A 581 19.13 -20.19 25.31
N ASP A 582 18.06 -20.37 26.10
CA ASP A 582 16.74 -19.83 25.69
C ASP A 582 16.67 -18.31 25.90
N PHE A 583 16.63 -17.57 24.84
CA PHE A 583 16.65 -16.11 24.85
C PHE A 583 15.62 -15.49 25.80
N HIS A 584 14.36 -15.94 25.71
CA HIS A 584 13.29 -15.37 26.54
C HIS A 584 13.44 -15.75 28.03
N SER A 585 13.98 -16.89 28.32
CA SER A 585 14.31 -17.26 29.68
C SER A 585 15.49 -16.47 30.25
N MET A 586 16.46 -16.11 29.41
CA MET A 586 17.55 -15.21 29.82
C MET A 586 17.04 -13.81 30.16
N ILE A 587 16.16 -13.25 29.28
CA ILE A 587 15.51 -11.97 29.56
C ILE A 587 14.67 -12.05 30.83
N ALA A 588 13.90 -13.13 31.02
CA ALA A 588 13.09 -13.33 32.20
C ALA A 588 13.96 -13.42 33.49
N SER A 589 15.04 -14.19 33.46
CA SER A 589 15.94 -14.32 34.63
C SER A 589 16.52 -12.94 35.01
N LYS A 590 16.88 -12.14 34.04
CA LYS A 590 17.41 -10.78 34.24
C LYS A 590 16.36 -9.83 34.83
N ILE A 591 15.16 -9.76 34.23
CA ILE A 591 14.07 -8.88 34.67
C ILE A 591 13.56 -9.23 36.07
N TYR A 592 13.44 -10.52 36.36
CA TYR A 592 12.88 -10.99 37.63
C TYR A 592 13.95 -11.33 38.70
N GLY A 593 15.24 -11.12 38.40
CA GLY A 593 16.32 -11.29 39.34
C GLY A 593 16.62 -12.74 39.71
N TYR A 594 16.40 -13.70 38.80
CA TYR A 594 16.77 -15.12 39.01
C TYR A 594 18.10 -15.43 38.31
N ASP A 595 18.79 -16.44 38.88
CA ASP A 595 19.87 -17.10 38.15
C ASP A 595 19.31 -17.89 36.96
N TYR A 596 19.98 -17.86 35.80
CA TYR A 596 19.47 -18.46 34.56
C TYR A 596 19.34 -19.99 34.69
N GLU A 597 20.34 -20.67 35.24
CA GLU A 597 20.33 -22.12 35.34
C GLU A 597 19.18 -22.60 36.23
N SER A 598 18.98 -21.94 37.37
CA SER A 598 17.84 -22.19 38.26
C SER A 598 16.52 -21.91 37.60
N PHE A 599 16.44 -20.88 36.71
CA PHE A 599 15.22 -20.53 35.96
C PHE A 599 14.87 -21.62 34.94
N ILE A 600 15.85 -22.12 34.20
CA ILE A 600 15.68 -23.18 33.21
C ILE A 600 15.33 -24.51 33.82
N GLU A 601 15.96 -24.88 34.95
CA GLU A 601 15.59 -26.08 35.71
C GLU A 601 14.11 -26.10 36.08
N LYS A 602 13.57 -24.96 36.53
CA LYS A 602 12.14 -24.83 36.83
C LYS A 602 11.25 -24.94 35.60
N ILE A 603 11.66 -24.33 34.47
CA ILE A 603 10.95 -24.47 33.19
C ILE A 603 10.89 -25.93 32.74
N ASN A 604 12.03 -26.64 32.79
CA ASN A 604 12.15 -28.04 32.40
C ASN A 604 11.37 -28.97 33.32
N ALA A 605 11.26 -28.62 34.62
CA ALA A 605 10.43 -29.32 35.61
C ALA A 605 8.91 -29.06 35.40
N GLY A 606 8.51 -28.21 34.43
CA GLY A 606 7.11 -27.90 34.16
C GLY A 606 6.47 -26.93 35.17
N ASP A 607 7.26 -26.10 35.86
CA ASP A 607 6.76 -25.13 36.83
C ASP A 607 5.97 -24.01 36.05
N GLU A 608 4.66 -23.98 36.32
CA GLU A 608 3.73 -23.05 35.63
C GLU A 608 4.08 -21.58 35.89
N LYS A 609 4.55 -21.24 37.10
CA LYS A 609 4.98 -19.88 37.44
C LYS A 609 6.12 -19.40 36.52
N PHE A 610 7.14 -20.22 36.34
CA PHE A 610 8.30 -19.85 35.52
C PHE A 610 7.94 -19.81 34.04
N SER A 611 7.04 -20.66 33.56
CA SER A 611 6.47 -20.62 32.23
C SER A 611 5.72 -19.31 31.97
N ILE A 612 4.96 -18.82 32.97
CA ILE A 612 4.28 -17.50 32.89
C ILE A 612 5.31 -16.36 32.88
N LEU A 613 6.33 -16.40 33.73
CA LEU A 613 7.38 -15.36 33.76
C LEU A 613 8.12 -15.26 32.40
N ARG A 614 8.47 -16.41 31.79
CA ARG A 614 9.05 -16.49 30.46
C ARG A 614 8.14 -15.87 29.40
N LYS A 615 6.85 -16.23 29.42
CA LYS A 615 5.85 -15.66 28.52
C LYS A 615 5.71 -14.14 28.70
N ASN A 616 5.69 -13.66 29.93
CA ASN A 616 5.62 -12.24 30.24
C ASN A 616 6.88 -11.50 29.76
N ALA A 617 8.08 -12.08 29.95
CA ALA A 617 9.32 -11.48 29.45
C ALA A 617 9.32 -11.34 27.94
N LYS A 618 8.72 -12.30 27.20
CA LYS A 618 8.51 -12.18 25.75
C LYS A 618 7.62 -10.97 25.42
N GLY A 619 6.46 -10.83 26.07
CA GLY A 619 5.55 -9.69 25.89
C GLY A 619 6.22 -8.36 26.24
N ILE A 620 6.96 -8.28 27.36
CA ILE A 620 7.70 -7.08 27.77
C ILE A 620 8.74 -6.70 26.71
N THR A 621 9.55 -7.65 26.23
CA THR A 621 10.58 -7.39 25.21
C THR A 621 9.99 -6.77 23.96
N PHE A 622 8.95 -7.38 23.41
CA PHE A 622 8.32 -6.86 22.20
C PHE A 622 7.55 -5.56 22.46
N GLY A 623 6.84 -5.45 23.59
CA GLY A 623 6.15 -4.21 23.99
C GLY A 623 7.10 -3.02 24.07
N VAL A 624 8.27 -3.19 24.71
CA VAL A 624 9.29 -2.13 24.80
C VAL A 624 9.87 -1.80 23.44
N LEU A 625 10.23 -2.79 22.62
CA LEU A 625 10.76 -2.58 21.27
C LEU A 625 9.75 -1.83 20.36
N TYR A 626 8.46 -2.17 20.47
CA TYR A 626 7.40 -1.51 19.69
C TYR A 626 6.88 -0.21 20.32
N GLN A 627 7.51 0.26 21.39
CA GLN A 627 7.09 1.47 22.11
C GLN A 627 5.64 1.41 22.58
N GLU A 628 5.22 0.24 23.06
CA GLU A 628 3.89 0.06 23.65
C GLU A 628 3.80 0.83 24.97
N GLN A 629 2.68 1.49 25.17
CA GLN A 629 2.43 2.21 26.41
C GLN A 629 2.07 1.22 27.54
N ALA A 630 2.36 1.60 28.78
CA ALA A 630 2.07 0.76 29.97
C ALA A 630 0.62 0.27 30.04
N ALA A 631 -0.35 1.02 29.50
CA ALA A 631 -1.75 0.61 29.47
C ALA A 631 -2.00 -0.59 28.52
N GLY A 632 -1.35 -0.62 27.36
CA GLY A 632 -1.43 -1.74 26.42
C GLY A 632 -0.73 -2.99 26.96
N LEU A 633 0.51 -2.83 27.42
CA LEU A 633 1.28 -3.90 28.05
C LEU A 633 0.57 -4.50 29.29
N ALA A 634 -0.07 -3.66 30.11
CA ALA A 634 -0.88 -4.09 31.24
C ALA A 634 -2.04 -4.99 30.83
N TYR A 635 -2.72 -4.63 29.72
CA TYR A 635 -3.82 -5.44 29.19
C TYR A 635 -3.31 -6.80 28.66
N GLU A 636 -2.21 -6.81 27.93
CA GLU A 636 -1.61 -8.03 27.35
C GLU A 636 -1.15 -9.00 28.46
N LEU A 637 -0.46 -8.48 29.48
CA LEU A 637 0.09 -9.28 30.57
C LEU A 637 -0.92 -9.60 31.67
N GLY A 638 -2.10 -8.99 31.66
CA GLY A 638 -3.12 -9.14 32.72
C GLY A 638 -2.69 -8.56 34.07
N VAL A 639 -1.86 -7.51 34.08
CA VAL A 639 -1.36 -6.82 35.27
C VAL A 639 -1.90 -5.40 35.40
N THR A 640 -1.61 -4.70 36.51
CA THR A 640 -1.95 -3.28 36.62
C THR A 640 -1.05 -2.41 35.75
N GLN A 641 -1.55 -1.25 35.31
CA GLN A 641 -0.77 -0.29 34.52
C GLN A 641 0.52 0.16 35.25
N LYS A 642 0.46 0.32 36.58
CA LYS A 642 1.62 0.63 37.39
C LYS A 642 2.68 -0.48 37.31
N LYS A 643 2.25 -1.76 37.38
CA LYS A 643 3.19 -2.89 37.28
C LYS A 643 3.78 -3.01 35.87
N ALA A 644 3.00 -2.74 34.83
CA ALA A 644 3.51 -2.71 33.46
C ALA A 644 4.54 -1.58 33.26
N GLN A 645 4.32 -0.40 33.88
CA GLN A 645 5.32 0.68 33.84
C GLN A 645 6.61 0.27 34.56
N GLU A 646 6.52 -0.36 35.75
CA GLU A 646 7.69 -0.88 36.46
C GLU A 646 8.47 -1.85 35.57
N PHE A 647 7.82 -2.75 34.83
CA PHE A 647 8.50 -3.66 33.89
C PHE A 647 9.21 -2.92 32.74
N ILE A 648 8.61 -1.86 32.19
CA ILE A 648 9.24 -1.03 31.16
C ILE A 648 10.48 -0.32 31.73
N ASP A 649 10.36 0.26 32.90
CA ASP A 649 11.44 0.98 33.57
C ASP A 649 12.61 0.03 33.94
N ASP A 650 12.30 -1.16 34.48
CA ASP A 650 13.26 -2.22 34.77
C ASP A 650 13.97 -2.72 33.51
N PHE A 651 13.24 -2.85 32.40
CA PHE A 651 13.82 -3.26 31.12
C PHE A 651 14.84 -2.21 30.62
N TYR A 652 14.49 -0.94 30.64
CA TYR A 652 15.43 0.13 30.26
C TYR A 652 16.60 0.28 31.22
N PHE A 653 16.39 -0.01 32.50
CA PHE A 653 17.49 -0.04 33.49
C PHE A 653 18.48 -1.18 33.19
N GLN A 654 18.00 -2.35 32.80
CA GLN A 654 18.83 -3.50 32.41
C GLN A 654 19.53 -3.32 31.05
N PHE A 655 18.91 -2.52 30.13
CA PHE A 655 19.37 -2.29 28.76
C PHE A 655 19.50 -0.78 28.47
N PRO A 656 20.48 -0.09 29.08
CA PRO A 656 20.61 1.37 28.99
C PRO A 656 21.01 1.85 27.59
N GLY A 657 21.72 1.04 26.79
CA GLY A 657 22.06 1.31 25.41
C GLY A 657 20.81 1.42 24.54
N LEU A 658 19.86 0.51 24.72
CA LEU A 658 18.57 0.56 24.03
C LEU A 658 17.78 1.83 24.38
N ALA A 659 17.70 2.17 25.68
CA ALA A 659 17.03 3.38 26.14
C ALA A 659 17.62 4.64 25.50
N LYS A 660 18.95 4.75 25.47
CA LYS A 660 19.68 5.86 24.83
C LYS A 660 19.44 5.91 23.33
N GLY A 661 19.59 4.79 22.63
CA GLY A 661 19.40 4.69 21.18
C GLY A 661 17.98 5.09 20.75
N ILE A 662 16.97 4.69 21.52
CA ILE A 662 15.58 5.11 21.32
C ILE A 662 15.42 6.63 21.50
N ALA A 663 16.05 7.22 22.50
CA ALA A 663 16.01 8.67 22.70
C ALA A 663 16.70 9.44 21.55
N ASP A 664 17.86 8.95 21.11
CA ASP A 664 18.64 9.54 20.03
C ASP A 664 17.88 9.51 18.68
N ILE A 665 17.25 8.38 18.34
CA ILE A 665 16.47 8.29 17.10
C ILE A 665 15.20 9.15 17.15
N LYS A 666 14.53 9.26 18.28
CA LYS A 666 13.39 10.20 18.45
C LYS A 666 13.82 11.63 18.19
N LYS A 667 14.93 12.06 18.79
CA LYS A 667 15.50 13.39 18.55
C LYS A 667 15.84 13.60 17.07
N PHE A 668 16.49 12.65 16.44
CA PHE A 668 16.82 12.70 15.02
C PHE A 668 15.57 12.85 14.13
N ILE A 669 14.49 12.13 14.43
CA ILE A 669 13.23 12.23 13.68
C ILE A 669 12.59 13.60 13.83
N ILE A 670 12.57 14.17 15.05
CA ILE A 670 12.05 15.50 15.32
C ILE A 670 12.82 16.56 14.51
N GLU A 671 14.14 16.43 14.42
CA GLU A 671 14.98 17.36 13.68
C GLU A 671 14.90 17.20 12.16
N ASN A 672 14.77 15.96 11.66
CA ASN A 672 14.96 15.65 10.24
C ASN A 672 13.70 15.16 9.50
N GLY A 673 12.68 14.69 10.21
CA GLY A 673 11.43 14.19 9.64
C GLY A 673 11.53 12.83 8.94
N TYR A 674 12.57 12.04 9.19
CA TYR A 674 12.73 10.72 8.62
C TYR A 674 13.55 9.78 9.52
N ALA A 675 13.50 8.49 9.24
CA ALA A 675 14.42 7.49 9.76
C ALA A 675 14.83 6.53 8.62
N ASP A 676 16.05 5.98 8.72
CA ASP A 676 16.62 5.03 7.76
C ASP A 676 16.84 3.66 8.38
N SER A 677 16.68 2.59 7.58
CA SER A 677 17.28 1.29 7.91
C SER A 677 18.81 1.36 7.79
N TYR A 678 19.52 0.35 8.28
CA TYR A 678 20.97 0.23 8.09
C TYR A 678 21.39 0.33 6.62
N PHE A 679 20.58 -0.20 5.71
CA PHE A 679 20.83 -0.21 4.27
C PHE A 679 20.30 1.05 3.54
N GLY A 680 19.76 2.04 4.25
CA GLY A 680 19.30 3.30 3.68
C GLY A 680 17.86 3.31 3.17
N PHE A 681 17.04 2.31 3.54
CA PHE A 681 15.60 2.36 3.26
C PHE A 681 14.96 3.42 4.16
N ARG A 682 14.44 4.49 3.54
CA ARG A 682 13.99 5.71 4.22
C ARG A 682 12.49 5.81 4.34
N ARG A 683 12.00 5.97 5.58
CA ARG A 683 10.63 6.37 5.85
C ARG A 683 10.57 7.84 6.27
N ARG A 684 9.62 8.60 5.72
CA ARG A 684 9.46 10.05 5.96
C ARG A 684 8.12 10.34 6.60
N TRP A 685 8.07 11.33 7.48
CA TRP A 685 6.85 11.82 8.11
C TRP A 685 6.67 13.33 7.84
N LYS A 686 5.43 13.74 7.56
CA LYS A 686 5.07 15.14 7.31
C LYS A 686 4.99 15.92 8.62
N HIS A 687 4.53 15.28 9.68
CA HIS A 687 4.46 15.81 11.03
C HIS A 687 5.43 14.98 11.88
N HIS A 688 6.32 15.67 12.62
CA HIS A 688 7.38 15.03 13.38
C HIS A 688 7.76 15.88 14.61
N THR A 689 6.73 16.29 15.37
CA THR A 689 6.91 17.04 16.61
C THR A 689 7.00 16.11 17.82
N GLU A 690 7.47 16.63 18.95
CA GLU A 690 7.53 15.89 20.22
C GLU A 690 6.18 15.34 20.68
N ASN A 691 5.09 16.00 20.30
CA ASN A 691 3.72 15.59 20.65
C ASN A 691 3.14 14.54 19.71
N ASP A 692 3.79 14.22 18.61
CA ASP A 692 3.35 13.21 17.66
C ASP A 692 3.87 11.81 18.07
N THR A 693 3.26 11.25 19.09
CA THR A 693 3.66 9.97 19.69
C THR A 693 3.56 8.80 18.70
N GLU A 694 2.63 8.84 17.73
CA GLU A 694 2.45 7.81 16.70
C GLU A 694 3.65 7.83 15.74
N THR A 695 4.02 9.00 15.22
CA THR A 695 5.20 9.18 14.36
C THR A 695 6.48 8.73 15.05
N LEU A 696 6.67 9.12 16.31
CA LEU A 696 7.89 8.76 17.07
C LEU A 696 7.96 7.25 17.32
N ARG A 697 6.83 6.61 17.65
CA ARG A 697 6.75 5.15 17.80
C ARG A 697 7.09 4.42 16.50
N GLU A 698 6.47 4.83 15.40
CA GLU A 698 6.76 4.25 14.08
C GLU A 698 8.21 4.46 13.67
N GLY A 699 8.77 5.61 14.00
CA GLY A 699 10.14 5.99 13.66
C GLY A 699 11.20 5.21 14.45
N VAL A 700 10.94 4.88 15.71
CA VAL A 700 11.82 3.98 16.51
C VAL A 700 11.80 2.56 15.93
N ASN A 701 10.65 2.07 15.49
CA ASN A 701 10.53 0.71 14.95
C ASN A 701 11.13 0.57 13.56
N HIS A 702 11.11 1.64 12.75
CA HIS A 702 11.51 1.56 11.35
C HIS A 702 12.95 1.06 11.13
N PRO A 703 14.00 1.58 11.79
CA PRO A 703 15.36 1.07 11.64
C PRO A 703 15.48 -0.42 11.93
N ILE A 704 14.82 -0.90 12.98
CA ILE A 704 14.85 -2.31 13.41
C ILE A 704 14.18 -3.21 12.37
N GLN A 705 12.89 -2.96 12.10
CA GLN A 705 12.08 -3.81 11.24
C GLN A 705 12.58 -3.81 9.80
N SER A 706 12.96 -2.64 9.29
CA SER A 706 13.42 -2.53 7.90
C SER A 706 14.81 -3.10 7.72
N THR A 707 15.71 -3.03 8.72
CA THR A 707 17.02 -3.70 8.66
C THR A 707 16.86 -5.21 8.72
N ALA A 708 16.05 -5.73 9.63
CA ALA A 708 15.73 -7.16 9.71
C ALA A 708 15.16 -7.67 8.37
N TRP A 709 14.26 -6.89 7.77
CA TRP A 709 13.71 -7.23 6.48
C TRP A 709 14.76 -7.17 5.35
N ASN A 710 15.64 -6.18 5.33
CA ASN A 710 16.71 -6.11 4.34
C ASN A 710 17.65 -7.33 4.42
N LEU A 711 17.94 -7.85 5.62
CA LEU A 711 18.67 -9.11 5.78
C LEU A 711 17.88 -10.29 5.22
N MET A 712 16.57 -10.36 5.48
CA MET A 712 15.71 -11.40 4.90
C MET A 712 15.64 -11.32 3.37
N GLN A 713 15.66 -10.12 2.78
CA GLN A 713 15.78 -9.93 1.33
C GLN A 713 17.09 -10.52 0.79
N LEU A 714 18.20 -10.27 1.46
CA LEU A 714 19.50 -10.86 1.09
C LEU A 714 19.48 -12.39 1.20
N ILE A 715 18.83 -12.93 2.21
CA ILE A 715 18.62 -14.39 2.35
C ILE A 715 17.82 -14.93 1.17
N LEU A 716 16.69 -14.31 0.84
CA LEU A 716 15.85 -14.74 -0.28
C LEU A 716 16.62 -14.74 -1.61
N ILE A 717 17.43 -13.73 -1.85
CA ILE A 717 18.27 -13.62 -3.05
C ILE A 717 19.27 -14.78 -3.10
N GLN A 718 20.00 -15.04 -2.01
CA GLN A 718 21.03 -16.09 -1.95
C GLN A 718 20.41 -17.49 -2.01
N VAL A 719 19.27 -17.72 -1.36
CA VAL A 719 18.55 -19.00 -1.42
C VAL A 719 17.97 -19.24 -2.81
N ASP A 720 17.38 -18.23 -3.46
CA ASP A 720 16.89 -18.34 -4.83
C ASP A 720 18.03 -18.69 -5.81
N GLU A 721 19.18 -18.07 -5.67
CA GLU A 721 20.36 -18.37 -6.49
C GLU A 721 20.92 -19.77 -6.21
N MET A 722 21.02 -20.18 -4.95
CA MET A 722 21.47 -21.53 -4.55
C MET A 722 20.55 -22.63 -5.10
N LEU A 723 19.24 -22.35 -5.21
CA LEU A 723 18.24 -23.31 -5.73
C LEU A 723 18.10 -23.29 -7.26
N ARG A 724 18.85 -22.44 -7.97
CA ARG A 724 18.66 -22.21 -9.40
C ARG A 724 18.79 -23.48 -10.24
N ASP A 725 19.84 -24.26 -9.99
CA ASP A 725 20.15 -25.50 -10.69
C ASP A 725 19.64 -26.76 -9.99
N LYS A 726 18.84 -26.60 -8.92
CA LYS A 726 18.27 -27.69 -8.15
C LYS A 726 16.80 -27.97 -8.54
N GLU A 727 16.36 -29.16 -8.27
CA GLU A 727 14.92 -29.51 -8.41
C GLU A 727 14.09 -28.95 -7.24
N SER A 728 14.68 -28.81 -6.07
CA SER A 728 14.07 -28.14 -4.91
C SER A 728 13.76 -26.67 -5.21
N LYS A 729 12.63 -26.16 -4.72
CA LYS A 729 12.14 -24.82 -5.08
C LYS A 729 11.67 -24.04 -3.86
N LEU A 730 12.07 -22.78 -3.77
CA LEU A 730 11.50 -21.82 -2.84
C LEU A 730 10.04 -21.56 -3.22
N ILE A 731 9.09 -21.71 -2.26
CA ILE A 731 7.66 -21.66 -2.54
C ILE A 731 6.89 -20.65 -1.68
N LEU A 732 7.38 -20.31 -0.49
CA LEU A 732 6.68 -19.42 0.44
C LEU A 732 7.67 -18.65 1.30
N GLN A 733 7.35 -17.39 1.56
CA GLN A 733 8.02 -16.54 2.54
C GLN A 733 6.97 -15.92 3.46
N THR A 734 7.19 -15.98 4.78
CA THR A 734 6.26 -15.45 5.78
C THR A 734 7.05 -14.71 6.85
N TYR A 735 7.12 -13.38 6.77
CA TYR A 735 7.86 -12.50 7.69
C TYR A 735 9.37 -12.82 7.74
N ASP A 736 9.83 -13.59 8.71
CA ASP A 736 11.21 -13.98 8.99
C ASP A 736 11.48 -15.47 8.71
N ASP A 737 10.50 -16.17 8.12
CA ASP A 737 10.62 -17.57 7.70
C ASP A 737 10.54 -17.77 6.18
N LEU A 738 11.04 -18.90 5.73
CA LEU A 738 10.91 -19.36 4.35
C LEU A 738 10.59 -20.86 4.28
N VAL A 739 9.91 -21.27 3.20
CA VAL A 739 9.54 -22.67 2.96
C VAL A 739 10.02 -23.12 1.57
N ILE A 740 10.69 -24.26 1.55
CA ILE A 740 11.21 -24.89 0.32
C ILE A 740 10.50 -26.23 0.11
N ASP A 741 10.05 -26.46 -1.10
CA ASP A 741 9.54 -27.75 -1.58
C ASP A 741 10.75 -28.59 -2.07
N THR A 742 11.27 -29.47 -1.21
CA THR A 742 12.58 -30.13 -1.37
C THR A 742 12.42 -31.56 -1.84
N VAL A 743 13.17 -31.95 -2.89
CA VAL A 743 13.34 -33.36 -3.27
C VAL A 743 14.23 -34.09 -2.25
N ARG A 744 13.99 -35.38 -2.04
CA ARG A 744 14.65 -36.12 -0.97
C ARG A 744 16.17 -36.22 -1.14
N GLU A 745 16.62 -36.26 -2.37
CA GLU A 745 18.04 -36.36 -2.74
C GLU A 745 18.83 -35.09 -2.44
N GLU A 746 18.14 -33.96 -2.39
CA GLU A 746 18.75 -32.63 -2.11
C GLU A 746 18.53 -32.15 -0.66
N GLU A 747 17.73 -32.89 0.13
CA GLU A 747 17.19 -32.46 1.42
C GLU A 747 18.28 -32.01 2.40
N GLU A 748 19.32 -32.84 2.61
CA GLU A 748 20.40 -32.55 3.53
C GLU A 748 21.26 -31.38 3.08
N GLU A 749 21.62 -31.36 1.79
CA GLU A 749 22.42 -30.28 1.21
C GLU A 749 21.67 -28.94 1.27
N VAL A 750 20.39 -28.94 0.88
CA VAL A 750 19.56 -27.73 0.90
C VAL A 750 19.36 -27.23 2.33
N ALA A 751 19.08 -28.10 3.28
CA ALA A 751 18.92 -27.72 4.68
C ALA A 751 20.18 -27.07 5.25
N TYR A 752 21.35 -27.68 5.02
CA TYR A 752 22.63 -27.16 5.47
C TYR A 752 22.94 -25.80 4.82
N ASN A 753 22.78 -25.68 3.51
CA ASN A 753 23.07 -24.45 2.77
C ASN A 753 22.14 -23.31 3.19
N VAL A 754 20.83 -23.58 3.34
CA VAL A 754 19.85 -22.57 3.80
C VAL A 754 20.22 -22.08 5.20
N LYS A 755 20.50 -22.99 6.14
CA LYS A 755 20.92 -22.62 7.49
C LYS A 755 22.19 -21.76 7.45
N SER A 756 23.19 -22.20 6.66
CA SER A 756 24.45 -21.46 6.51
C SER A 756 24.23 -20.05 5.92
N ILE A 757 23.41 -19.90 4.89
CA ILE A 757 23.06 -18.61 4.30
C ILE A 757 22.40 -17.70 5.34
N MET A 758 21.41 -18.21 6.06
CA MET A 758 20.66 -17.45 7.05
C MET A 758 21.54 -17.00 8.23
N GLU A 759 22.39 -17.88 8.75
CA GLU A 759 23.26 -17.60 9.91
C GLU A 759 24.49 -16.75 9.57
N ASN A 760 24.81 -16.58 8.29
CA ASN A 760 25.96 -15.78 7.85
C ASN A 760 25.56 -14.48 7.11
N VAL A 761 24.27 -14.19 6.96
CA VAL A 761 23.79 -13.07 6.16
C VAL A 761 24.27 -11.69 6.64
N ASN A 762 24.48 -11.55 7.94
CA ASN A 762 24.92 -10.29 8.58
C ASN A 762 26.44 -10.12 8.63
N LYS A 763 27.21 -11.18 8.41
CA LYS A 763 28.68 -11.17 8.54
C LYS A 763 29.43 -10.15 7.68
N PRO A 764 28.97 -9.83 6.44
CA PRO A 764 29.63 -8.81 5.63
C PRO A 764 29.46 -7.36 6.14
N PHE A 765 28.65 -7.12 7.18
CA PHE A 765 28.27 -5.78 7.63
C PHE A 765 28.76 -5.52 9.05
N ASP A 766 29.75 -4.65 9.20
CA ASP A 766 30.52 -4.44 10.45
C ASP A 766 29.65 -4.38 11.73
N VAL A 767 28.69 -3.45 11.77
CA VAL A 767 27.82 -3.28 12.96
C VAL A 767 26.88 -4.49 13.13
N LEU A 768 26.32 -5.01 12.05
CA LEU A 768 25.35 -6.10 12.13
C LEU A 768 26.02 -7.42 12.51
N ASN A 769 27.32 -7.58 12.26
CA ASN A 769 28.09 -8.75 12.60
C ASN A 769 28.41 -8.89 14.10
N GLU A 770 28.11 -7.87 14.92
CA GLU A 770 28.30 -7.93 16.37
C GLU A 770 27.35 -8.94 17.06
N VAL A 771 26.28 -9.37 16.39
CA VAL A 771 25.34 -10.39 16.87
C VAL A 771 25.33 -11.63 16.00
N ALA A 772 25.27 -12.79 16.63
CA ALA A 772 24.98 -14.03 15.93
C ALA A 772 23.55 -14.04 15.41
N VAL A 773 23.33 -14.48 14.18
CA VAL A 773 22.01 -14.85 13.65
C VAL A 773 21.84 -16.34 13.83
N VAL A 774 20.71 -16.78 14.35
CA VAL A 774 20.41 -18.20 14.58
C VAL A 774 19.18 -18.61 13.78
N THR A 775 19.18 -19.84 13.29
CA THR A 775 18.14 -20.37 12.41
C THR A 775 17.71 -21.74 12.90
N ASP A 776 16.41 -21.92 13.09
CA ASP A 776 15.79 -23.23 13.28
C ASP A 776 15.35 -23.79 11.92
N VAL A 777 15.74 -25.02 11.63
CA VAL A 777 15.35 -25.74 10.41
C VAL A 777 14.50 -26.94 10.77
N GLU A 778 13.31 -26.99 10.19
CA GLU A 778 12.31 -28.04 10.41
C GLU A 778 11.93 -28.68 9.07
N ILE A 779 11.45 -29.92 9.12
CA ILE A 779 11.04 -30.64 7.92
C ILE A 779 9.76 -31.45 8.15
N GLY A 780 8.89 -31.55 7.13
CA GLY A 780 7.65 -32.29 7.27
C GLY A 780 6.92 -32.55 5.95
N ASN A 781 5.78 -33.24 6.05
CA ASN A 781 4.90 -33.56 4.92
C ASN A 781 3.74 -32.57 4.80
N ASN A 782 3.63 -31.62 5.71
CA ASN A 782 2.73 -30.46 5.66
C ASN A 782 3.32 -29.37 6.54
N LEU A 783 2.84 -28.14 6.41
CA LEU A 783 3.40 -26.95 7.09
C LEU A 783 2.99 -26.84 8.58
N ARG A 784 2.11 -27.70 9.08
CA ARG A 784 1.73 -27.76 10.51
C ARG A 784 2.58 -28.74 11.31
N ASP A 785 2.80 -29.93 10.73
CA ASP A 785 3.38 -31.07 11.45
C ASP A 785 4.88 -31.23 11.06
N LEU A 786 5.62 -30.16 11.28
CA LEU A 786 7.07 -30.09 11.06
C LEU A 786 7.84 -30.68 12.25
N LYS A 787 9.03 -31.18 11.97
CA LYS A 787 9.96 -31.71 13.00
C LYS A 787 11.31 -31.03 12.85
N LYS A 788 11.95 -30.74 13.98
CA LYS A 788 13.31 -30.20 13.99
C LYS A 788 14.25 -31.11 13.21
N TYR A 789 15.07 -30.50 12.36
CA TYR A 789 15.96 -31.21 11.42
C TYR A 789 17.43 -30.83 11.68
N LEU A 790 17.75 -29.54 11.78
CA LEU A 790 19.09 -29.03 12.10
C LEU A 790 19.05 -27.98 13.24
#